data_b62627b40ccc79ecf3bd4c66235403dc
#
_entry.id   b62627b40ccc79ecf3bd4c66235403dc
#
_cell.length_a   1.000
_cell.length_b   1.000
_cell.length_c   1.000
_cell.angle_alpha   90.00
_cell.angle_beta   90.00
_cell.angle_gamma   90.00
#
_symmetry.space_group_name_H-M   'P 1'
#
loop_
_entity.id
_entity.type
_entity.pdbx_description
1 polymer ?
#
loop_
_entity_poly.entity_id
_entity_poly.type
_entity_poly.pdbx_seq_one_letter_code
_entity_poly.pdbx_strand_id
1 'polypeptide(L)'
;MTGGKWAAAAAVTAGVVLGTMAVAASGHSASHQVLARNSASGLGTVIYGTLPPTGVPKKGGTITQGQLTGQTPTYIFPIAPGANTSTGTISLLTSLYMPLYAGPTGAIPKIDENLSAAKTPIFSDGDRTVTIPIKPGLKWSNGVPIDANDVVFWFDLLKAAIKESPANWGQFSPGLMPQNVKSISTKGKYDVVMHLTGPYNPEFFLNNNLQDTDNVYPLPSTAWNIDAAGGPHLTNWKNPAVAKKIYDFLSKAGGSVATFGSNPLWQVVSGPFKLTSFSATNSSYTLVPNPNYGGSPKPIMSEVSVETYTGYTSELNAVRSGAVDVAVGIDPSQLAEAASLKSQGIDIFGGPGFGWFGAIINYKDKTDDFNNVIAQVYVRQAISYLIDQPAIIKGVYKGAAVPAYTEVPTAPFSPYAPDTAGSPAFPYNPGKAVAILKAHGWNVVPGGKTTCAKPGTAANECGAGIPAGTPIAFVWANQPESVATTGALESEVVSSEAKSAAGIDITLQTKTFNFLVSNYNDQNPAAAKYTNDWGVNNFGGLFTDYYPTGEGVWNVGGGFNVGDFDDATANKLMNDSVHSGSSSAVKLEASYMQTHLPVWFMPDGDYLLAVNTNKVAGPPDGWTAMTLQQWFPQYWYTK
;
A
#
# COMPACT_ATOMS: atom_id res chain seq x y z
N MET A 1 -65.93 0.00 -33.94
CA MET A 1 -65.69 1.40 -34.30
C MET A 1 -64.32 1.73 -33.71
N THR A 2 -63.32 1.60 -34.53
CA THR A 2 -62.38 2.64 -35.03
C THR A 2 -61.51 3.20 -33.87
N GLY A 3 -60.28 3.08 -33.79
CA GLY A 3 -59.11 3.14 -34.62
C GLY A 3 -58.15 4.01 -33.84
N GLY A 4 -56.93 3.92 -33.84
CA GLY A 4 -55.85 3.67 -34.74
C GLY A 4 -54.52 3.86 -34.07
N LYS A 5 -53.56 3.20 -34.59
CA LYS A 5 -52.13 3.22 -34.31
C LYS A 5 -51.50 4.60 -34.48
N TRP A 6 -50.40 4.86 -33.76
CA TRP A 6 -49.17 5.42 -34.36
C TRP A 6 -47.96 5.09 -33.46
N ALA A 7 -47.03 4.35 -34.02
CA ALA A 7 -45.67 4.20 -33.52
C ALA A 7 -44.82 5.34 -34.13
N ALA A 8 -43.93 5.92 -33.35
CA ALA A 8 -42.86 6.77 -33.87
C ALA A 8 -41.53 6.34 -33.23
N ALA A 9 -40.71 5.70 -34.02
CA ALA A 9 -39.30 5.50 -33.74
C ALA A 9 -38.57 6.81 -34.01
N ALA A 10 -37.80 7.29 -33.05
CA ALA A 10 -36.85 8.39 -33.26
C ALA A 10 -35.44 7.80 -33.31
N ALA A 11 -34.85 7.74 -34.48
CA ALA A 11 -33.43 7.53 -34.70
C ALA A 11 -32.71 8.86 -34.42
N VAL A 12 -31.75 8.83 -33.52
CA VAL A 12 -30.83 9.94 -33.30
C VAL A 12 -29.57 9.67 -34.11
N THR A 13 -29.41 10.37 -35.20
CA THR A 13 -28.18 10.47 -35.97
C THR A 13 -27.25 11.46 -35.30
N ALA A 14 -26.08 10.98 -34.87
CA ALA A 14 -24.98 11.83 -34.39
C ALA A 14 -24.32 12.52 -35.60
N GLY A 15 -24.58 13.82 -35.76
CA GLY A 15 -23.85 14.68 -36.68
C GLY A 15 -22.61 15.27 -36.03
N VAL A 16 -21.43 14.93 -36.57
CA VAL A 16 -20.17 15.59 -36.24
C VAL A 16 -20.18 16.98 -36.88
N VAL A 17 -20.25 18.03 -36.07
CA VAL A 17 -19.98 19.41 -36.48
C VAL A 17 -18.59 19.82 -35.97
N LEU A 18 -17.64 19.89 -36.89
CA LEU A 18 -16.35 20.58 -36.68
C LEU A 18 -16.63 22.09 -36.70
N GLY A 19 -16.74 22.67 -35.52
CA GLY A 19 -16.81 24.11 -35.34
C GLY A 19 -15.51 24.63 -34.72
N THR A 20 -14.66 25.23 -35.51
CA THR A 20 -13.56 26.07 -35.05
C THR A 20 -14.13 27.32 -34.40
N MET A 21 -14.17 27.37 -33.06
CA MET A 21 -14.35 28.61 -32.33
C MET A 21 -13.02 29.01 -31.69
N ALA A 22 -12.47 30.09 -32.21
CA ALA A 22 -11.46 30.87 -31.50
C ALA A 22 -12.12 31.50 -30.27
N VAL A 23 -11.85 30.98 -29.08
CA VAL A 23 -12.22 31.60 -27.81
C VAL A 23 -11.03 32.43 -27.34
N ALA A 24 -11.25 33.75 -27.27
CA ALA A 24 -10.34 34.69 -26.65
C ALA A 24 -10.07 34.24 -25.21
N ALA A 25 -8.80 34.03 -24.91
CA ALA A 25 -8.29 33.74 -23.57
C ALA A 25 -8.48 34.95 -22.67
N SER A 26 -9.54 34.99 -21.87
CA SER A 26 -9.55 35.80 -20.64
C SER A 26 -8.89 34.95 -19.55
N GLY A 27 -7.65 35.31 -19.22
CA GLY A 27 -6.82 34.61 -18.23
C GLY A 27 -7.42 34.66 -16.84
N HIS A 28 -7.81 33.49 -16.37
CA HIS A 28 -7.70 33.12 -14.97
C HIS A 28 -6.79 31.89 -14.95
N SER A 29 -5.49 32.14 -14.98
CA SER A 29 -4.50 31.13 -14.62
C SER A 29 -4.67 30.88 -13.12
N ALA A 30 -5.45 29.83 -12.77
CA ALA A 30 -5.17 29.11 -11.57
C ALA A 30 -3.75 28.58 -11.74
N SER A 31 -2.79 29.28 -11.17
CA SER A 31 -1.41 28.85 -11.10
C SER A 31 -1.38 27.57 -10.28
N HIS A 32 -1.40 26.42 -10.96
CA HIS A 32 -0.86 25.20 -10.42
C HIS A 32 0.64 25.48 -10.21
N GLN A 33 0.99 26.02 -9.05
CA GLN A 33 2.36 25.97 -8.59
C GLN A 33 2.65 24.50 -8.30
N VAL A 34 3.13 23.79 -9.33
CA VAL A 34 4.05 22.69 -9.12
C VAL A 34 5.24 23.33 -8.40
N LEU A 35 5.24 23.24 -7.07
CA LEU A 35 6.35 23.72 -6.27
C LEU A 35 7.60 23.00 -6.79
N ALA A 36 8.57 23.82 -7.20
CA ALA A 36 9.79 23.43 -7.85
C ALA A 36 10.39 22.18 -7.19
N ARG A 37 10.77 21.22 -8.01
CA ARG A 37 11.65 20.11 -7.65
C ARG A 37 12.89 20.68 -6.95
N ASN A 38 12.89 20.70 -5.62
CA ASN A 38 14.11 20.92 -4.87
C ASN A 38 14.90 19.61 -4.90
N SER A 39 15.71 19.46 -5.92
CA SER A 39 16.78 18.50 -6.01
C SER A 39 17.87 18.89 -5.01
N ALA A 40 17.75 18.49 -3.77
CA ALA A 40 18.89 18.28 -2.87
C ALA A 40 18.39 17.81 -1.51
N SER A 41 18.82 16.65 -1.10
CA SER A 41 18.77 16.13 0.27
C SER A 41 17.38 16.00 0.89
N GLY A 42 16.72 14.91 0.62
CA GLY A 42 15.50 14.51 1.31
C GLY A 42 14.49 13.91 0.32
N LEU A 43 13.63 13.03 0.81
CA LEU A 43 12.42 12.62 0.12
C LEU A 43 11.60 13.89 -0.14
N GLY A 44 11.72 14.46 -1.36
CA GLY A 44 11.11 15.74 -1.71
C GLY A 44 9.62 15.70 -1.46
N THR A 45 9.12 16.57 -0.60
CA THR A 45 7.70 16.65 -0.30
C THR A 45 6.98 17.29 -1.48
N VAL A 46 6.35 16.49 -2.34
CA VAL A 46 5.42 16.99 -3.32
C VAL A 46 4.08 17.13 -2.61
N ILE A 47 3.59 18.36 -2.48
CA ILE A 47 2.33 18.64 -1.80
C ILE A 47 1.38 19.32 -2.77
N TYR A 48 0.19 18.75 -2.92
CA TYR A 48 -0.94 19.38 -3.57
C TYR A 48 -1.66 20.30 -2.59
N GLY A 49 -2.07 21.47 -3.04
CA GLY A 49 -2.82 22.42 -2.22
C GLY A 49 -1.97 23.25 -1.26
N THR A 50 -2.57 23.71 -0.17
CA THR A 50 -1.93 24.53 0.85
C THR A 50 -1.98 23.79 2.18
N LEU A 51 -0.82 23.59 2.81
CA LEU A 51 -0.77 23.00 4.15
C LEU A 51 -1.60 23.80 5.15
N PRO A 52 -2.26 23.14 6.10
CA PRO A 52 -2.91 23.84 7.21
C PRO A 52 -1.93 24.75 7.93
N PRO A 53 -2.35 25.95 8.35
CA PRO A 53 -1.47 26.86 9.07
C PRO A 53 -1.06 26.24 10.40
N THR A 54 0.23 26.37 10.74
CA THR A 54 0.72 26.05 12.08
C THR A 54 0.04 26.95 13.10
N GLY A 55 -0.65 26.36 14.06
CA GLY A 55 -1.31 27.08 15.15
C GLY A 55 -0.51 26.99 16.45
N VAL A 56 -1.03 27.61 17.49
CA VAL A 56 -0.51 27.40 18.85
C VAL A 56 -1.11 26.11 19.39
N PRO A 57 -0.28 25.11 19.75
CA PRO A 57 -0.77 23.84 20.27
C PRO A 57 -1.61 24.05 21.54
N LYS A 58 -2.85 23.56 21.53
CA LYS A 58 -3.72 23.53 22.71
C LYS A 58 -3.76 22.12 23.27
N LYS A 59 -3.48 21.99 24.55
CA LYS A 59 -3.56 20.71 25.24
C LYS A 59 -5.03 20.31 25.44
N GLY A 60 -5.35 19.06 25.14
CA GLY A 60 -6.70 18.52 25.31
C GLY A 60 -7.54 18.60 24.03
N GLY A 61 -8.85 18.39 24.17
CA GLY A 61 -9.78 18.32 23.05
C GLY A 61 -9.80 16.97 22.36
N THR A 62 -10.81 16.77 21.52
CA THR A 62 -10.99 15.59 20.67
C THR A 62 -10.76 15.98 19.23
N ILE A 63 -10.03 15.14 18.48
CA ILE A 63 -9.91 15.23 17.03
C ILE A 63 -10.68 14.05 16.44
N THR A 64 -11.67 14.33 15.60
CA THR A 64 -12.46 13.32 14.91
C THR A 64 -11.90 13.10 13.51
N GLN A 65 -11.50 11.86 13.23
CA GLN A 65 -10.97 11.41 11.95
C GLN A 65 -11.98 10.53 11.21
N GLY A 66 -12.11 10.70 9.90
CA GLY A 66 -12.87 9.80 9.04
C GLY A 66 -12.06 8.60 8.59
N GLN A 67 -12.74 7.50 8.27
CA GLN A 67 -12.22 6.36 7.52
C GLN A 67 -13.31 5.81 6.61
N LEU A 68 -12.92 5.10 5.53
CA LEU A 68 -13.88 4.54 4.59
C LEU A 68 -14.22 3.09 4.91
N THR A 69 -15.49 2.73 4.68
CA THR A 69 -15.93 1.33 4.79
C THR A 69 -15.14 0.42 3.85
N GLY A 70 -14.91 -0.83 4.26
CA GLY A 70 -14.14 -1.81 3.49
C GLY A 70 -12.63 -1.65 3.57
N GLN A 71 -12.13 -0.59 4.23
CA GLN A 71 -10.70 -0.36 4.51
C GLN A 71 -10.40 -0.33 6.00
N THR A 72 -11.35 -0.75 6.82
CA THR A 72 -11.34 -0.70 8.28
C THR A 72 -10.45 -1.77 8.91
N PRO A 73 -10.05 -1.63 10.19
CA PRO A 73 -9.24 -2.61 10.90
C PRO A 73 -9.90 -4.00 10.93
N THR A 74 -9.15 -5.02 10.56
CA THR A 74 -9.57 -6.43 10.62
C THR A 74 -8.70 -7.27 11.56
N TYR A 75 -7.61 -6.70 12.06
CA TYR A 75 -6.62 -7.36 12.89
C TYR A 75 -5.94 -6.38 13.85
N ILE A 76 -5.46 -6.86 15.02
CA ILE A 76 -4.82 -5.98 16.03
C ILE A 76 -3.49 -6.54 16.57
N PHE A 77 -3.16 -7.79 16.28
CA PHE A 77 -1.89 -8.39 16.68
C PHE A 77 -0.81 -8.09 15.65
N PRO A 78 0.38 -7.56 16.03
CA PRO A 78 1.37 -7.05 15.07
C PRO A 78 1.98 -8.08 14.11
N ILE A 79 1.97 -9.38 14.41
CA ILE A 79 2.30 -10.41 13.42
C ILE A 79 1.04 -10.68 12.61
N ALA A 80 0.82 -9.87 11.58
CA ALA A 80 -0.41 -9.88 10.81
C ALA A 80 -0.28 -10.71 9.53
N PRO A 81 -1.24 -11.63 9.26
CA PRO A 81 -1.34 -12.30 7.96
C PRO A 81 -1.52 -11.29 6.83
N GLY A 82 -0.99 -11.59 5.64
CA GLY A 82 -1.17 -10.74 4.46
C GLY A 82 -2.63 -10.42 4.13
N ALA A 83 -3.53 -11.36 4.38
CA ALA A 83 -4.98 -11.19 4.24
C ALA A 83 -5.60 -10.15 5.20
N ASN A 84 -4.87 -9.67 6.20
CA ASN A 84 -5.34 -8.72 7.22
C ASN A 84 -4.59 -7.39 7.23
N THR A 85 -3.80 -7.09 6.21
CA THR A 85 -3.02 -5.84 6.09
C THR A 85 -3.81 -4.73 5.40
N SER A 86 -5.04 -4.47 5.86
CA SER A 86 -5.81 -3.31 5.38
C SER A 86 -5.22 -1.99 5.88
N THR A 87 -5.48 -0.90 5.17
CA THR A 87 -5.06 0.45 5.57
C THR A 87 -5.49 0.77 7.02
N GLY A 88 -6.73 0.42 7.39
CA GLY A 88 -7.21 0.61 8.75
C GLY A 88 -6.47 -0.25 9.78
N THR A 89 -6.08 -1.49 9.44
CA THR A 89 -5.26 -2.33 10.31
C THR A 89 -3.90 -1.70 10.55
N ILE A 90 -3.22 -1.25 9.49
CA ILE A 90 -1.90 -0.60 9.58
C ILE A 90 -1.99 0.66 10.46
N SER A 91 -2.99 1.52 10.21
CA SER A 91 -3.20 2.76 11.00
C SER A 91 -3.45 2.48 12.48
N LEU A 92 -4.22 1.43 12.79
CA LEU A 92 -4.46 1.03 14.18
C LEU A 92 -3.17 0.51 14.83
N LEU A 93 -2.42 -0.36 14.17
CA LEU A 93 -1.16 -0.92 14.69
C LEU A 93 -0.12 0.19 14.93
N THR A 94 0.06 1.12 13.99
CA THR A 94 0.98 2.26 14.11
C THR A 94 0.59 3.19 15.29
N SER A 95 -0.72 3.31 15.56
CA SER A 95 -1.21 4.09 16.72
C SER A 95 -0.94 3.40 18.06
N LEU A 96 -0.99 2.06 18.11
CA LEU A 96 -0.89 1.29 19.34
C LEU A 96 0.52 0.83 19.68
N TYR A 97 1.38 0.59 18.68
CA TYR A 97 2.70 0.00 18.90
C TYR A 97 3.80 0.88 18.34
N MET A 98 4.88 1.03 19.11
CA MET A 98 6.12 1.66 18.65
C MET A 98 6.92 0.62 17.86
N PRO A 99 7.25 0.88 16.58
CA PRO A 99 8.03 -0.06 15.79
C PRO A 99 9.46 -0.20 16.34
N LEU A 100 10.12 -1.28 15.97
CA LEU A 100 11.54 -1.44 16.26
C LEU A 100 12.33 -0.32 15.58
N TYR A 101 12.06 -0.08 14.30
CA TYR A 101 12.51 1.07 13.53
C TYR A 101 11.34 1.66 12.76
N ALA A 102 11.12 2.96 12.90
CA ALA A 102 10.19 3.70 12.06
C ALA A 102 10.89 4.10 10.75
N GLY A 103 10.21 3.91 9.65
CA GLY A 103 10.69 4.33 8.34
C GLY A 103 10.87 5.83 8.21
N PRO A 104 11.35 6.32 7.07
CA PRO A 104 11.54 7.74 6.83
C PRO A 104 10.23 8.52 7.00
N THR A 105 10.31 9.65 7.70
CA THR A 105 9.19 10.58 7.88
C THR A 105 9.57 11.96 7.33
N GLY A 106 8.77 12.45 6.39
CA GLY A 106 8.94 13.81 5.88
C GLY A 106 10.33 14.14 5.35
N ALA A 107 11.00 15.09 5.99
CA ALA A 107 12.33 15.55 5.58
C ALA A 107 13.48 14.64 6.01
N ILE A 108 13.21 13.57 6.76
CA ILE A 108 14.22 12.64 7.24
C ILE A 108 14.29 11.45 6.28
N PRO A 109 15.30 11.36 5.38
CA PRO A 109 15.40 10.30 4.38
C PRO A 109 16.09 9.04 4.96
N LYS A 110 15.81 8.70 6.20
CA LYS A 110 16.36 7.56 6.92
C LYS A 110 15.45 7.21 8.10
N ILE A 111 15.76 6.13 8.78
CA ILE A 111 15.06 5.73 10.01
C ILE A 111 14.86 6.91 10.96
N ASP A 112 13.61 7.14 11.37
CA ASP A 112 13.26 8.15 12.37
C ASP A 112 13.44 7.58 13.77
N GLU A 113 14.57 7.89 14.38
CA GLU A 113 14.84 7.42 15.74
C GLU A 113 13.84 7.94 16.78
N ASN A 114 13.16 9.08 16.57
CA ASN A 114 12.18 9.61 17.53
C ASN A 114 10.93 8.72 17.63
N LEU A 115 10.60 8.03 16.56
CA LEU A 115 9.46 7.11 16.48
C LEU A 115 9.87 5.64 16.71
N SER A 116 11.17 5.32 16.77
CA SER A 116 11.72 3.97 16.87
C SER A 116 11.97 3.53 18.30
N ALA A 117 11.79 2.24 18.60
CA ALA A 117 12.15 1.64 19.89
C ALA A 117 13.67 1.41 20.06
N ALA A 118 14.41 1.32 18.97
CA ALA A 118 15.85 1.08 18.97
C ALA A 118 16.63 2.28 18.44
N LYS A 119 17.93 2.30 18.74
CA LYS A 119 18.92 3.18 18.09
C LYS A 119 19.45 2.49 16.85
N THR A 120 20.13 3.25 15.97
CA THR A 120 20.76 2.73 14.76
C THR A 120 21.48 1.40 15.03
N PRO A 121 21.22 0.33 14.26
CA PRO A 121 21.83 -0.98 14.47
C PRO A 121 23.31 -0.95 14.11
N ILE A 122 24.08 -1.86 14.70
CA ILE A 122 25.52 -2.01 14.50
C ILE A 122 25.78 -3.32 13.77
N PHE A 123 26.29 -3.22 12.54
CA PHE A 123 26.72 -4.37 11.75
C PHE A 123 28.17 -4.69 12.01
N SER A 124 28.52 -5.96 12.07
CA SER A 124 29.86 -6.47 12.35
C SER A 124 30.05 -7.86 11.72
N ASP A 125 31.27 -8.40 11.83
CA ASP A 125 31.62 -9.71 11.29
C ASP A 125 31.31 -9.84 9.78
N GLY A 126 31.69 -8.79 9.02
CA GLY A 126 31.41 -8.73 7.59
C GLY A 126 29.91 -8.84 7.30
N ASP A 127 29.11 -8.05 8.01
CA ASP A 127 27.64 -7.93 7.87
C ASP A 127 26.86 -9.24 8.17
N ARG A 128 27.47 -10.12 8.99
CA ARG A 128 26.84 -11.37 9.46
C ARG A 128 26.28 -11.27 10.89
N THR A 129 26.60 -10.20 11.59
CA THR A 129 26.13 -9.97 12.96
C THR A 129 25.51 -8.58 13.07
N VAL A 130 24.28 -8.50 13.56
CA VAL A 130 23.54 -7.25 13.79
C VAL A 130 23.28 -7.10 15.27
N THR A 131 23.79 -6.01 15.87
CA THR A 131 23.43 -5.62 17.24
C THR A 131 22.42 -4.49 17.19
N ILE A 132 21.27 -4.69 17.83
CA ILE A 132 20.14 -3.76 17.87
C ILE A 132 20.03 -3.20 19.29
N PRO A 133 20.44 -1.94 19.54
CA PRO A 133 20.38 -1.34 20.87
C PRO A 133 18.97 -0.78 21.15
N ILE A 134 18.21 -1.42 22.03
CA ILE A 134 16.92 -0.91 22.50
C ILE A 134 17.15 0.34 23.36
N LYS A 135 16.36 1.36 23.19
CA LYS A 135 16.47 2.61 23.96
C LYS A 135 16.10 2.39 25.42
N PRO A 136 16.99 2.70 26.37
CA PRO A 136 16.65 2.65 27.78
C PRO A 136 15.55 3.67 28.14
N GLY A 137 14.69 3.30 29.09
CA GLY A 137 13.64 4.17 29.60
C GLY A 137 12.30 4.05 28.91
N LEU A 138 12.21 3.36 27.78
CA LEU A 138 10.93 3.02 27.14
C LEU A 138 10.11 2.09 28.04
N LYS A 139 8.80 2.26 28.01
CA LYS A 139 7.86 1.47 28.83
C LYS A 139 6.62 1.09 28.04
N TRP A 140 6.10 -0.07 28.34
CA TRP A 140 4.74 -0.44 28.00
C TRP A 140 3.72 0.43 28.77
N SER A 141 2.49 0.50 28.29
CA SER A 141 1.41 1.28 28.93
C SER A 141 1.10 0.83 30.37
N ASN A 142 1.44 -0.39 30.74
CA ASN A 142 1.35 -0.94 32.12
C ASN A 142 2.55 -0.58 33.00
N GLY A 143 3.51 0.22 32.51
CA GLY A 143 4.70 0.66 33.24
C GLY A 143 5.90 -0.27 33.20
N VAL A 144 5.77 -1.48 32.67
CA VAL A 144 6.87 -2.44 32.51
C VAL A 144 7.89 -1.89 31.47
N PRO A 145 9.20 -1.91 31.75
CA PRO A 145 10.21 -1.49 30.79
C PRO A 145 10.18 -2.33 29.52
N ILE A 146 10.39 -1.70 28.37
CA ILE A 146 10.68 -2.37 27.11
C ILE A 146 12.16 -2.71 27.08
N ASP A 147 12.49 -3.96 26.76
CA ASP A 147 13.87 -4.44 26.70
C ASP A 147 14.12 -5.43 25.56
N ALA A 148 15.33 -5.94 25.46
CA ALA A 148 15.76 -6.85 24.40
C ALA A 148 14.93 -8.16 24.33
N ASN A 149 14.33 -8.62 25.45
CA ASN A 149 13.51 -9.82 25.43
C ASN A 149 12.20 -9.61 24.66
N ASP A 150 11.69 -8.38 24.57
CA ASP A 150 10.45 -8.09 23.84
C ASP A 150 10.65 -8.26 22.32
N VAL A 151 11.85 -7.99 21.80
CA VAL A 151 12.23 -8.24 20.41
C VAL A 151 12.48 -9.73 20.16
N VAL A 152 13.21 -10.41 21.09
CA VAL A 152 13.43 -11.87 20.97
C VAL A 152 12.10 -12.62 21.04
N PHE A 153 11.14 -12.17 21.86
CA PHE A 153 9.80 -12.74 21.95
C PHE A 153 9.03 -12.58 20.63
N TRP A 154 9.03 -11.39 20.05
CA TRP A 154 8.47 -11.17 18.72
C TRP A 154 9.05 -12.15 17.69
N PHE A 155 10.37 -12.29 17.66
CA PHE A 155 11.06 -13.15 16.69
C PHE A 155 10.72 -14.63 16.88
N ASP A 156 10.63 -15.12 18.12
CA ASP A 156 10.28 -16.52 18.38
C ASP A 156 8.82 -16.81 18.02
N LEU A 157 7.91 -15.85 18.22
CA LEU A 157 6.52 -15.96 17.75
C LEU A 157 6.44 -15.90 16.22
N LEU A 158 7.23 -15.04 15.57
CA LEU A 158 7.30 -14.98 14.10
C LEU A 158 7.80 -16.31 13.52
N LYS A 159 8.84 -16.91 14.11
CA LYS A 159 9.30 -18.25 13.68
C LYS A 159 8.21 -19.31 13.82
N ALA A 160 7.41 -19.25 14.87
CA ALA A 160 6.29 -20.16 15.07
C ALA A 160 5.20 -19.94 13.99
N ALA A 161 4.87 -18.67 13.72
CA ALA A 161 3.92 -18.27 12.69
C ALA A 161 4.30 -18.82 11.31
N ILE A 162 5.54 -18.54 10.87
CA ILE A 162 6.04 -18.93 9.54
C ILE A 162 6.21 -20.45 9.42
N LYS A 163 6.61 -21.12 10.49
CA LYS A 163 6.70 -22.60 10.50
C LYS A 163 5.32 -23.25 10.31
N GLU A 164 4.26 -22.63 10.79
CA GLU A 164 2.89 -23.10 10.60
C GLU A 164 2.40 -22.80 9.18
N SER A 165 2.54 -21.55 8.74
CA SER A 165 2.21 -21.12 7.37
C SER A 165 2.96 -19.83 7.01
N PRO A 166 3.58 -19.74 5.83
CA PRO A 166 4.11 -18.48 5.29
C PRO A 166 3.08 -17.34 5.27
N ALA A 167 1.81 -17.65 5.00
CA ALA A 167 0.71 -16.68 4.95
C ALA A 167 0.39 -16.02 6.29
N ASN A 168 0.93 -16.52 7.42
CA ASN A 168 0.70 -15.96 8.75
C ASN A 168 1.44 -14.64 8.99
N TRP A 169 2.31 -14.22 8.08
CA TRP A 169 2.94 -12.90 8.09
C TRP A 169 3.04 -12.36 6.67
N GLY A 170 2.38 -11.23 6.42
CA GLY A 170 2.28 -10.65 5.08
C GLY A 170 3.63 -10.24 4.47
N GLN A 171 4.61 -9.91 5.29
CA GLN A 171 5.95 -9.50 4.86
C GLN A 171 6.91 -10.69 4.62
N PHE A 172 6.43 -11.92 4.73
CA PHE A 172 7.28 -13.08 4.53
C PHE A 172 7.78 -13.17 3.08
N SER A 173 9.08 -13.33 2.93
CA SER A 173 9.73 -13.70 1.67
C SER A 173 10.67 -14.88 1.92
N PRO A 174 10.59 -15.96 1.11
CA PRO A 174 11.43 -17.15 1.28
C PRO A 174 12.92 -16.82 1.30
N GLY A 175 13.64 -17.37 2.26
CA GLY A 175 15.07 -17.10 2.43
C GLY A 175 15.41 -15.84 3.22
N LEU A 176 14.42 -14.98 3.50
CA LEU A 176 14.58 -13.76 4.30
C LEU A 176 14.02 -13.93 5.73
N MET A 177 13.65 -12.85 6.41
CA MET A 177 13.15 -12.89 7.79
C MET A 177 11.98 -13.89 7.95
N PRO A 178 11.98 -14.79 8.90
CA PRO A 178 13.02 -15.06 9.93
C PRO A 178 14.09 -16.09 9.52
N GLN A 179 14.07 -16.58 8.28
CA GLN A 179 14.93 -17.68 7.81
C GLN A 179 16.39 -17.26 7.62
N ASN A 180 16.65 -15.99 7.34
CA ASN A 180 17.99 -15.40 7.21
C ASN A 180 18.68 -15.16 8.58
N VAL A 181 17.98 -15.35 9.69
CA VAL A 181 18.56 -15.23 11.05
C VAL A 181 18.86 -16.61 11.61
N LYS A 182 20.15 -16.94 11.72
CA LYS A 182 20.66 -18.19 12.26
C LYS A 182 20.37 -18.32 13.77
N SER A 183 20.55 -17.23 14.50
CA SER A 183 20.27 -17.17 15.94
C SER A 183 20.01 -15.74 16.40
N ILE A 184 19.20 -15.60 17.43
CA ILE A 184 18.93 -14.35 18.12
C ILE A 184 19.13 -14.54 19.62
N SER A 185 19.69 -13.53 20.27
CA SER A 185 19.95 -13.54 21.71
C SER A 185 19.96 -12.12 22.27
N THR A 186 19.99 -12.01 23.59
CA THR A 186 20.18 -10.73 24.28
C THR A 186 21.59 -10.61 24.81
N LYS A 187 22.20 -9.43 24.72
CA LYS A 187 23.45 -9.06 25.38
C LYS A 187 23.16 -7.96 26.39
N GLY A 188 23.17 -8.34 27.68
CA GLY A 188 22.65 -7.45 28.71
C GLY A 188 21.14 -7.25 28.60
N LYS A 189 20.64 -6.11 29.10
CA LYS A 189 19.22 -5.82 29.16
C LYS A 189 18.66 -5.25 27.85
N TYR A 190 19.47 -4.51 27.10
CA TYR A 190 18.98 -3.66 26.04
C TYR A 190 19.53 -3.99 24.65
N ASP A 191 20.54 -4.86 24.52
CA ASP A 191 21.06 -5.21 23.21
C ASP A 191 20.48 -6.55 22.73
N VAL A 192 19.89 -6.53 21.53
CA VAL A 192 19.55 -7.75 20.78
C VAL A 192 20.70 -8.04 19.83
N VAL A 193 21.15 -9.29 19.77
CA VAL A 193 22.18 -9.74 18.83
C VAL A 193 21.59 -10.79 17.91
N MET A 194 21.59 -10.52 16.62
CA MET A 194 21.21 -11.46 15.56
C MET A 194 22.48 -11.92 14.82
N HIS A 195 22.66 -13.22 14.68
CA HIS A 195 23.63 -13.81 13.77
C HIS A 195 22.91 -14.27 12.51
N LEU A 196 23.34 -13.78 11.37
CA LEU A 196 22.72 -14.04 10.08
C LEU A 196 23.29 -15.31 9.42
N THR A 197 22.57 -15.88 8.48
CA THR A 197 22.97 -17.06 7.71
C THR A 197 24.06 -16.73 6.70
N GLY A 198 24.16 -15.48 6.27
CA GLY A 198 25.15 -14.95 5.33
C GLY A 198 25.36 -13.46 5.56
N PRO A 199 26.20 -12.78 4.75
CA PRO A 199 26.28 -11.35 4.74
C PRO A 199 25.05 -10.78 3.99
N TYR A 200 24.48 -9.71 4.54
CA TYR A 200 23.39 -8.96 3.91
C TYR A 200 23.79 -7.49 3.81
N ASN A 201 23.26 -6.79 2.81
CA ASN A 201 23.42 -5.35 2.74
C ASN A 201 22.82 -4.71 4.01
N PRO A 202 23.58 -3.88 4.77
CA PRO A 202 23.06 -3.25 5.99
C PRO A 202 21.83 -2.38 5.79
N GLU A 203 21.73 -1.64 4.66
CA GLU A 203 20.56 -0.82 4.34
C GLU A 203 19.35 -1.68 4.02
N PHE A 204 19.55 -2.77 3.25
CA PHE A 204 18.50 -3.75 3.04
C PHE A 204 18.00 -4.32 4.37
N PHE A 205 18.92 -4.86 5.20
CA PHE A 205 18.52 -5.54 6.43
C PHE A 205 17.79 -4.59 7.40
N LEU A 206 18.24 -3.34 7.47
CA LEU A 206 17.58 -2.31 8.29
C LEU A 206 16.19 -1.94 7.74
N ASN A 207 16.10 -1.66 6.46
CA ASN A 207 14.89 -1.08 5.87
C ASN A 207 13.84 -2.11 5.46
N ASN A 208 14.23 -3.36 5.19
CA ASN A 208 13.33 -4.40 4.69
C ASN A 208 13.15 -5.58 5.66
N ASN A 209 13.89 -5.63 6.77
CA ASN A 209 13.73 -6.71 7.75
C ASN A 209 13.49 -6.21 9.18
N LEU A 210 13.67 -4.92 9.47
CA LEU A 210 13.61 -4.41 10.84
C LEU A 210 12.67 -3.23 11.04
N GLN A 211 12.09 -2.64 9.97
CA GLN A 211 11.28 -1.44 10.11
C GLN A 211 9.76 -1.70 10.15
N ASP A 212 8.99 -0.64 10.31
CA ASP A 212 7.54 -0.65 10.47
C ASP A 212 6.76 -1.03 9.21
N THR A 213 7.29 -0.80 8.01
CA THR A 213 6.68 -1.30 6.78
C THR A 213 6.60 -2.83 6.79
N ASP A 214 7.57 -3.49 7.45
CA ASP A 214 7.58 -4.94 7.66
C ASP A 214 6.85 -5.39 8.94
N ASN A 215 6.13 -4.48 9.60
CA ASN A 215 5.41 -4.75 10.84
C ASN A 215 6.29 -5.34 11.96
N VAL A 216 7.52 -4.83 12.10
CA VAL A 216 8.46 -5.26 13.14
C VAL A 216 8.27 -4.43 14.41
N TYR A 217 7.56 -5.00 15.36
CA TYR A 217 7.24 -4.38 16.63
C TYR A 217 7.73 -5.23 17.80
N PRO A 218 8.47 -4.67 18.81
CA PRO A 218 8.64 -5.37 20.07
C PRO A 218 7.29 -5.79 20.64
N LEU A 219 7.20 -6.98 21.23
CA LEU A 219 5.97 -7.49 21.85
C LEU A 219 6.13 -7.61 23.37
N PRO A 220 5.11 -7.31 24.19
CA PRO A 220 5.22 -7.30 25.65
C PRO A 220 5.39 -8.72 26.20
N SER A 221 6.62 -9.19 26.25
CA SER A 221 7.03 -10.55 26.58
C SER A 221 6.56 -11.03 27.96
N THR A 222 6.32 -10.09 28.88
CA THR A 222 5.84 -10.37 30.23
C THR A 222 4.31 -10.36 30.38
N ALA A 223 3.59 -9.80 29.39
CA ALA A 223 2.13 -9.68 29.42
C ALA A 223 1.45 -10.66 28.44
N TRP A 224 2.10 -10.94 27.28
CA TRP A 224 1.52 -11.77 26.23
C TRP A 224 2.06 -13.20 26.17
N ASN A 225 2.92 -13.59 27.09
CA ASN A 225 3.45 -14.95 27.18
C ASN A 225 2.44 -15.93 27.83
N ILE A 226 1.21 -15.95 27.32
CA ILE A 226 0.10 -16.81 27.74
C ILE A 226 -0.48 -17.55 26.54
N ASP A 227 -1.08 -18.72 26.74
CA ASP A 227 -1.72 -19.54 25.70
C ASP A 227 -3.24 -19.69 25.88
N ALA A 228 -3.81 -18.98 26.85
CA ALA A 228 -5.26 -18.89 27.10
C ALA A 228 -5.59 -17.60 27.84
N ALA A 229 -6.82 -17.12 27.72
CA ALA A 229 -7.31 -15.96 28.45
C ALA A 229 -7.24 -16.21 29.97
N GLY A 230 -6.53 -15.34 30.70
CA GLY A 230 -6.30 -15.51 32.14
C GLY A 230 -5.41 -16.70 32.50
N GLY A 231 -4.77 -17.33 31.55
CA GLY A 231 -3.82 -18.42 31.75
C GLY A 231 -2.53 -17.98 32.45
N PRO A 232 -1.73 -18.94 32.92
CA PRO A 232 -0.44 -18.62 33.55
C PRO A 232 0.57 -18.07 32.55
N HIS A 233 1.48 -17.24 33.02
CA HIS A 233 2.61 -16.76 32.22
C HIS A 233 3.61 -17.88 31.93
N LEU A 234 3.87 -18.14 30.65
CA LEU A 234 4.78 -19.17 30.16
C LEU A 234 6.19 -18.60 30.01
N THR A 235 7.02 -18.82 31.03
CA THR A 235 8.39 -18.25 31.09
C THR A 235 9.39 -18.94 30.14
N ASN A 236 9.04 -20.13 29.63
CA ASN A 236 9.83 -20.90 28.69
C ASN A 236 9.43 -20.69 27.22
N TRP A 237 8.93 -19.51 26.89
CA TRP A 237 8.44 -19.15 25.54
C TRP A 237 9.53 -19.25 24.44
N LYS A 238 10.83 -19.30 24.81
CA LYS A 238 11.91 -19.61 23.85
C LYS A 238 11.87 -21.05 23.31
N ASN A 239 11.09 -21.93 23.95
CA ASN A 239 10.81 -23.26 23.41
C ASN A 239 9.84 -23.13 22.22
N PRO A 240 10.17 -23.65 21.03
CA PRO A 240 9.33 -23.49 19.83
C PRO A 240 7.90 -24.02 19.98
N ALA A 241 7.69 -25.09 20.77
CA ALA A 241 6.34 -25.63 21.00
C ALA A 241 5.51 -24.72 21.92
N VAL A 242 6.15 -23.99 22.84
CA VAL A 242 5.50 -23.00 23.70
C VAL A 242 5.23 -21.73 22.92
N ALA A 243 6.22 -21.23 22.15
CA ALA A 243 6.03 -20.10 21.26
C ALA A 243 4.84 -20.31 20.30
N LYS A 244 4.69 -21.52 19.75
CA LYS A 244 3.54 -21.84 18.89
C LYS A 244 2.21 -21.70 19.62
N LYS A 245 2.07 -22.24 20.84
CA LYS A 245 0.83 -22.12 21.60
C LYS A 245 0.46 -20.67 21.89
N ILE A 246 1.47 -19.87 22.25
CA ILE A 246 1.29 -18.42 22.47
C ILE A 246 0.88 -17.73 21.19
N TYR A 247 1.56 -18.00 20.07
CA TYR A 247 1.22 -17.44 18.78
C TYR A 247 -0.22 -17.79 18.37
N ASP A 248 -0.60 -19.06 18.44
CA ASP A 248 -1.95 -19.54 18.08
C ASP A 248 -3.04 -18.79 18.87
N PHE A 249 -2.81 -18.61 20.17
CA PHE A 249 -3.74 -17.87 21.03
C PHE A 249 -3.82 -16.39 20.68
N LEU A 250 -2.67 -15.71 20.53
CA LEU A 250 -2.61 -14.28 20.22
C LEU A 250 -3.14 -13.99 18.81
N SER A 251 -2.80 -14.81 17.82
CA SER A 251 -3.26 -14.67 16.44
C SER A 251 -4.78 -14.82 16.36
N LYS A 252 -5.36 -15.84 17.02
CA LYS A 252 -6.81 -16.01 17.11
C LYS A 252 -7.49 -14.81 17.78
N ALA A 253 -6.94 -14.34 18.89
CA ALA A 253 -7.45 -13.15 19.58
C ALA A 253 -7.31 -11.89 18.72
N GLY A 254 -6.21 -11.76 17.97
CA GLY A 254 -5.92 -10.65 17.08
C GLY A 254 -6.89 -10.50 15.91
N GLY A 255 -7.50 -11.58 15.44
CA GLY A 255 -8.57 -11.57 14.44
C GLY A 255 -9.99 -11.44 15.01
N SER A 256 -10.13 -11.38 16.34
CA SER A 256 -11.45 -11.31 17.00
C SER A 256 -11.94 -9.87 17.14
N VAL A 257 -12.33 -9.25 16.01
CA VAL A 257 -12.74 -7.83 15.89
C VAL A 257 -13.73 -7.38 16.98
N ALA A 258 -14.70 -8.24 17.33
CA ALA A 258 -15.70 -7.94 18.37
C ALA A 258 -15.10 -7.68 19.77
N THR A 259 -13.84 -8.04 19.98
CA THR A 259 -13.18 -7.94 21.29
C THR A 259 -12.05 -6.91 21.33
N PHE A 260 -11.78 -6.18 20.26
CA PHE A 260 -10.64 -5.25 20.20
C PHE A 260 -10.66 -4.23 21.34
N GLY A 261 -11.80 -3.58 21.59
CA GLY A 261 -11.93 -2.58 22.64
C GLY A 261 -12.01 -3.15 24.08
N SER A 262 -12.32 -4.43 24.26
CA SER A 262 -12.57 -5.03 25.59
C SER A 262 -11.52 -6.05 26.04
N ASN A 263 -10.72 -6.61 25.13
CA ASN A 263 -9.72 -7.60 25.47
C ASN A 263 -8.50 -6.94 26.17
N PRO A 264 -8.19 -7.32 27.42
CA PRO A 264 -7.09 -6.71 28.18
C PRO A 264 -5.70 -6.89 27.53
N LEU A 265 -5.51 -7.87 26.64
CA LEU A 265 -4.26 -8.03 25.88
C LEU A 265 -3.93 -6.74 25.14
N TRP A 266 -4.90 -6.17 24.43
CA TRP A 266 -4.71 -5.00 23.57
C TRP A 266 -4.62 -3.67 24.33
N GLN A 267 -4.67 -3.73 25.68
CA GLN A 267 -4.41 -2.58 26.54
C GLN A 267 -2.93 -2.40 26.90
N VAL A 268 -2.07 -3.41 26.61
CA VAL A 268 -0.63 -3.34 26.82
C VAL A 268 0.02 -2.93 25.50
N VAL A 269 0.27 -1.64 25.34
CA VAL A 269 0.75 -1.01 24.12
C VAL A 269 2.00 -0.17 24.38
N SER A 270 2.77 0.12 23.32
CA SER A 270 4.00 0.93 23.38
C SER A 270 3.91 2.23 22.56
N GLY A 271 2.93 2.31 21.66
CA GLY A 271 2.72 3.44 20.76
C GLY A 271 2.14 4.69 21.43
N PRO A 272 1.88 5.74 20.63
CA PRO A 272 1.39 7.01 21.13
C PRO A 272 0.00 6.96 21.77
N PHE A 273 -0.80 5.97 21.42
CA PHE A 273 -2.20 5.85 21.86
C PHE A 273 -2.52 4.50 22.48
N LYS A 274 -3.67 4.46 23.16
CA LYS A 274 -4.36 3.27 23.66
C LYS A 274 -5.75 3.23 23.05
N LEU A 275 -6.22 2.05 22.70
CA LEU A 275 -7.58 1.82 22.24
C LEU A 275 -8.53 1.73 23.46
N THR A 276 -9.55 2.58 23.54
CA THR A 276 -10.53 2.59 24.63
C THR A 276 -11.90 2.07 24.24
N SER A 277 -12.24 2.15 22.96
CA SER A 277 -13.48 1.56 22.43
C SER A 277 -13.27 1.12 20.98
N PHE A 278 -14.01 0.11 20.57
CA PHE A 278 -14.09 -0.36 19.19
C PHE A 278 -15.49 -0.91 18.92
N SER A 279 -16.13 -0.43 17.87
CA SER A 279 -17.44 -0.90 17.42
C SER A 279 -17.28 -1.96 16.32
N ALA A 280 -17.60 -3.20 16.61
CA ALA A 280 -17.58 -4.27 15.61
C ALA A 280 -18.61 -4.09 14.49
N THR A 281 -19.63 -3.24 14.70
CA THR A 281 -20.73 -3.04 13.74
C THR A 281 -20.31 -2.14 12.58
N ASN A 282 -19.60 -1.04 12.89
CA ASN A 282 -19.21 -0.03 11.90
C ASN A 282 -17.70 0.27 11.91
N SER A 283 -16.93 -0.45 12.73
CA SER A 283 -15.46 -0.29 12.88
C SER A 283 -15.03 1.10 13.35
N SER A 284 -15.91 1.93 13.93
CA SER A 284 -15.50 3.15 14.61
C SER A 284 -14.76 2.82 15.91
N TYR A 285 -13.80 3.67 16.31
CA TYR A 285 -13.02 3.42 17.52
C TYR A 285 -12.47 4.72 18.12
N THR A 286 -12.09 4.62 19.39
CA THR A 286 -11.56 5.74 20.16
C THR A 286 -10.17 5.42 20.69
N LEU A 287 -9.25 6.37 20.47
CA LEU A 287 -7.88 6.34 20.94
C LEU A 287 -7.67 7.45 21.98
N VAL A 288 -6.97 7.14 23.07
CA VAL A 288 -6.51 8.13 24.04
C VAL A 288 -4.99 8.09 24.17
N PRO A 289 -4.32 9.20 24.49
CA PRO A 289 -2.88 9.23 24.66
C PRO A 289 -2.37 8.16 25.64
N ASN A 290 -1.30 7.47 25.26
CA ASN A 290 -0.57 6.58 26.15
C ASN A 290 0.40 7.41 27.01
N PRO A 291 0.21 7.53 28.33
CA PRO A 291 1.06 8.35 29.19
C PRO A 291 2.50 7.83 29.28
N ASN A 292 2.73 6.56 28.95
CA ASN A 292 4.03 5.92 28.96
C ASN A 292 4.72 5.90 27.59
N TYR A 293 4.10 6.48 26.56
CA TYR A 293 4.73 6.57 25.24
C TYR A 293 6.11 7.21 25.30
N GLY A 294 7.14 6.50 24.82
CA GLY A 294 8.54 6.94 24.88
C GLY A 294 9.01 7.78 23.71
N GLY A 295 8.29 7.75 22.58
CA GLY A 295 8.63 8.47 21.34
C GLY A 295 8.30 9.96 21.36
N SER A 296 8.53 10.62 20.23
CA SER A 296 8.25 12.06 20.01
C SER A 296 7.76 12.25 18.57
N PRO A 297 6.74 13.14 18.33
CA PRO A 297 6.07 13.96 19.34
C PRO A 297 5.15 13.18 20.28
N LYS A 298 4.88 13.74 21.44
CA LYS A 298 3.84 13.22 22.34
C LYS A 298 2.47 13.71 21.91
N PRO A 299 1.42 12.86 21.90
CA PRO A 299 0.06 13.34 21.71
C PRO A 299 -0.31 14.37 22.78
N ILE A 300 -0.92 15.47 22.37
CA ILE A 300 -1.37 16.54 23.30
C ILE A 300 -2.89 16.71 23.31
N MET A 301 -3.64 16.13 22.34
CA MET A 301 -5.09 16.00 22.41
C MET A 301 -5.49 15.01 23.51
N SER A 302 -6.73 15.09 23.98
CA SER A 302 -7.27 14.13 24.94
C SER A 302 -7.73 12.83 24.27
N GLU A 303 -8.13 12.91 23.00
CA GLU A 303 -8.78 11.82 22.30
C GLU A 303 -8.68 11.96 20.79
N VAL A 304 -8.60 10.85 20.09
CA VAL A 304 -8.87 10.73 18.65
C VAL A 304 -10.05 9.77 18.48
N SER A 305 -11.16 10.26 17.90
CA SER A 305 -12.31 9.44 17.50
C SER A 305 -12.22 9.13 16.03
N VAL A 306 -12.28 7.87 15.65
CA VAL A 306 -12.26 7.43 14.25
C VAL A 306 -13.64 6.93 13.86
N GLU A 307 -14.26 7.61 12.89
CA GLU A 307 -15.62 7.36 12.42
C GLU A 307 -15.63 6.80 10.99
N THR A 308 -16.49 5.84 10.72
CA THR A 308 -16.55 5.14 9.43
C THR A 308 -17.64 5.69 8.53
N TYR A 309 -17.27 5.99 7.28
CA TYR A 309 -18.15 6.54 6.25
C TYR A 309 -18.27 5.59 5.05
N THR A 310 -19.44 5.62 4.39
CA THR A 310 -19.74 4.74 3.25
C THR A 310 -19.09 5.16 1.95
N GLY A 311 -18.48 6.34 1.91
CA GLY A 311 -17.77 6.86 0.74
C GLY A 311 -17.34 8.30 0.92
N TYR A 312 -16.52 8.79 0.00
CA TYR A 312 -15.90 10.11 -0.02
C TYR A 312 -16.89 11.28 0.19
N THR A 313 -18.06 11.22 -0.49
CA THR A 313 -19.07 12.28 -0.38
C THR A 313 -19.64 12.38 1.03
N SER A 314 -19.91 11.24 1.70
CA SER A 314 -20.43 11.23 3.07
C SER A 314 -19.39 11.72 4.07
N GLU A 315 -18.13 11.38 3.87
CA GLU A 315 -17.02 11.83 4.71
C GLU A 315 -16.77 13.34 4.56
N LEU A 316 -16.72 13.87 3.33
CA LEU A 316 -16.53 15.31 3.13
C LEU A 316 -17.71 16.14 3.66
N ASN A 317 -18.95 15.63 3.56
CA ASN A 317 -20.11 16.29 4.19
C ASN A 317 -20.01 16.30 5.71
N ALA A 318 -19.42 15.27 6.33
CA ALA A 318 -19.15 15.25 7.77
C ALA A 318 -18.10 16.30 8.16
N VAL A 319 -17.08 16.54 7.34
CA VAL A 319 -16.13 17.65 7.55
C VAL A 319 -16.84 19.00 7.47
N ARG A 320 -17.68 19.21 6.46
CA ARG A 320 -18.46 20.46 6.30
C ARG A 320 -19.38 20.76 7.49
N SER A 321 -20.01 19.73 8.03
CA SER A 321 -20.87 19.86 9.21
C SER A 321 -20.10 20.02 10.52
N GLY A 322 -18.78 19.81 10.51
CA GLY A 322 -17.93 19.82 11.70
C GLY A 322 -18.06 18.53 12.53
N ALA A 323 -18.67 17.47 11.99
CA ALA A 323 -18.74 16.15 12.65
C ALA A 323 -17.40 15.41 12.53
N VAL A 324 -16.62 15.69 11.49
CA VAL A 324 -15.26 15.19 11.27
C VAL A 324 -14.32 16.38 11.17
N ASP A 325 -13.15 16.27 11.76
CA ASP A 325 -12.11 17.30 11.73
C ASP A 325 -11.05 17.02 10.66
N VAL A 326 -10.76 15.74 10.42
CA VAL A 326 -9.80 15.27 9.41
C VAL A 326 -10.42 14.14 8.59
N ALA A 327 -10.71 14.37 7.32
CA ALA A 327 -11.05 13.32 6.37
C ALA A 327 -9.76 12.83 5.70
N VAL A 328 -9.56 11.51 5.69
CA VAL A 328 -8.34 10.88 5.13
C VAL A 328 -8.56 10.25 3.76
N GLY A 329 -9.76 10.38 3.20
CA GLY A 329 -10.09 9.94 1.85
C GLY A 329 -10.82 11.06 1.12
N ILE A 330 -10.10 11.87 0.32
CA ILE A 330 -10.70 12.87 -0.56
C ILE A 330 -10.55 12.41 -2.00
N ASP A 331 -11.68 12.29 -2.67
CA ASP A 331 -11.69 11.97 -4.09
C ASP A 331 -11.20 13.16 -4.94
N PRO A 332 -10.34 12.95 -5.93
CA PRO A 332 -9.88 14.03 -6.81
C PRO A 332 -10.99 14.85 -7.49
N SER A 333 -12.19 14.28 -7.72
CA SER A 333 -13.32 15.04 -8.24
C SER A 333 -13.79 16.15 -7.29
N GLN A 334 -13.58 15.98 -5.99
CA GLN A 334 -13.93 16.95 -4.94
C GLN A 334 -12.98 18.15 -4.88
N LEU A 335 -11.84 18.09 -5.57
CA LEU A 335 -10.89 19.22 -5.70
C LEU A 335 -11.53 20.44 -6.36
N ALA A 336 -12.56 20.26 -7.16
CA ALA A 336 -13.36 21.37 -7.71
C ALA A 336 -14.00 22.25 -6.62
N GLU A 337 -14.20 21.70 -5.43
CA GLU A 337 -14.80 22.38 -4.28
C GLU A 337 -13.77 23.04 -3.34
N ALA A 338 -12.47 22.80 -3.57
CA ALA A 338 -11.41 23.22 -2.66
C ALA A 338 -11.45 24.72 -2.29
N ALA A 339 -11.71 25.60 -3.26
CA ALA A 339 -11.82 27.03 -3.01
C ALA A 339 -13.00 27.39 -2.09
N SER A 340 -14.16 26.75 -2.30
CA SER A 340 -15.36 26.92 -1.48
C SER A 340 -15.14 26.38 -0.06
N LEU A 341 -14.51 25.22 0.08
CA LEU A 341 -14.17 24.61 1.36
C LEU A 341 -13.18 25.46 2.16
N LYS A 342 -12.17 26.00 1.47
CA LYS A 342 -11.20 26.90 2.09
C LYS A 342 -11.86 28.15 2.70
N SER A 343 -12.87 28.72 2.04
CA SER A 343 -13.63 29.86 2.58
C SER A 343 -14.40 29.51 3.87
N GLN A 344 -14.64 28.22 4.12
CA GLN A 344 -15.28 27.68 5.32
C GLN A 344 -14.26 27.24 6.39
N GLY A 345 -12.95 27.41 6.14
CA GLY A 345 -11.88 26.96 7.00
C GLY A 345 -11.55 25.46 6.87
N ILE A 346 -11.83 24.89 5.70
CA ILE A 346 -11.48 23.51 5.38
C ILE A 346 -10.45 23.53 4.26
N ASP A 347 -9.22 23.11 4.54
CA ASP A 347 -8.16 23.01 3.54
C ASP A 347 -8.09 21.57 2.99
N ILE A 348 -8.03 21.43 1.65
CA ILE A 348 -7.68 20.18 0.98
C ILE A 348 -6.22 20.26 0.56
N PHE A 349 -5.46 19.26 0.91
CA PHE A 349 -4.05 19.13 0.54
C PHE A 349 -3.60 17.67 0.58
N GLY A 350 -2.44 17.40 0.01
CA GLY A 350 -1.84 16.08 -0.01
C GLY A 350 -0.67 15.99 -0.98
N GLY A 351 -0.28 14.79 -1.30
CA GLY A 351 0.78 14.48 -2.24
C GLY A 351 0.95 12.99 -2.44
N PRO A 352 1.78 12.56 -3.40
CA PRO A 352 2.04 11.16 -3.63
C PRO A 352 2.71 10.52 -2.40
N GLY A 353 2.32 9.28 -2.09
CA GLY A 353 2.97 8.47 -1.09
C GLY A 353 4.35 8.00 -1.52
N PHE A 354 5.12 7.41 -0.58
CA PHE A 354 6.36 6.73 -0.94
C PHE A 354 6.03 5.31 -1.38
N GLY A 355 5.58 5.18 -2.63
CA GLY A 355 5.07 3.93 -3.16
C GLY A 355 4.80 4.01 -4.66
N TRP A 356 3.97 3.10 -5.14
CA TRP A 356 3.55 3.01 -6.53
C TRP A 356 2.16 2.38 -6.63
N PHE A 357 1.47 2.67 -7.72
CA PHE A 357 0.21 2.04 -8.07
C PHE A 357 0.40 1.08 -9.23
N GLY A 358 -0.30 -0.07 -9.18
CA GLY A 358 -0.24 -1.04 -10.25
C GLY A 358 -1.48 -1.91 -10.34
N ALA A 359 -1.79 -2.30 -11.58
CA ALA A 359 -2.73 -3.33 -11.90
C ALA A 359 -2.01 -4.68 -11.79
N ILE A 360 -2.20 -5.38 -10.67
CA ILE A 360 -1.49 -6.62 -10.34
C ILE A 360 -2.05 -7.77 -11.17
N ILE A 361 -1.17 -8.45 -11.89
CA ILE A 361 -1.50 -9.52 -12.84
C ILE A 361 -1.50 -10.87 -12.13
N ASN A 362 -2.53 -11.68 -12.36
CA ASN A 362 -2.62 -13.06 -11.89
C ASN A 362 -2.01 -14.03 -12.91
N TYR A 363 -0.84 -14.54 -12.60
CA TYR A 363 -0.12 -15.50 -13.48
C TYR A 363 -0.64 -16.96 -13.34
N LYS A 364 -1.62 -17.20 -12.45
CA LYS A 364 -2.23 -18.52 -12.23
C LYS A 364 -3.65 -18.66 -12.77
N ASP A 365 -4.28 -17.58 -13.23
CA ASP A 365 -5.63 -17.63 -13.80
C ASP A 365 -5.62 -18.43 -15.12
N LYS A 366 -6.34 -19.55 -15.13
CA LYS A 366 -6.44 -20.44 -16.30
C LYS A 366 -7.67 -20.17 -17.16
N THR A 367 -8.48 -19.19 -16.80
CA THR A 367 -9.68 -18.82 -17.57
C THR A 367 -9.25 -18.35 -18.95
N ASP A 368 -9.79 -18.94 -19.99
CA ASP A 368 -9.42 -18.64 -21.38
C ASP A 368 -7.90 -18.69 -21.66
N ASP A 369 -7.15 -19.59 -20.97
CA ASP A 369 -5.67 -19.70 -21.05
C ASP A 369 -4.94 -18.41 -20.67
N PHE A 370 -5.53 -17.52 -19.84
CA PHE A 370 -4.97 -16.23 -19.50
C PHE A 370 -3.54 -16.33 -18.92
N ASN A 371 -3.27 -17.30 -18.05
CA ASN A 371 -1.92 -17.54 -17.52
C ASN A 371 -0.86 -17.71 -18.62
N ASN A 372 -1.17 -18.42 -19.71
CA ASN A 372 -0.26 -18.61 -20.85
C ASN A 372 -0.14 -17.32 -21.69
N VAL A 373 -1.24 -16.60 -21.87
CA VAL A 373 -1.30 -15.34 -22.61
C VAL A 373 -0.47 -14.27 -21.90
N ILE A 374 -0.67 -14.10 -20.59
CA ILE A 374 0.01 -13.06 -19.82
C ILE A 374 1.47 -13.39 -19.49
N ALA A 375 1.86 -14.67 -19.54
CA ALA A 375 3.27 -15.07 -19.46
C ALA A 375 4.10 -14.49 -20.62
N GLN A 376 3.47 -14.18 -21.76
CA GLN A 376 4.14 -13.55 -22.90
C GLN A 376 4.44 -12.08 -22.60
N VAL A 377 5.71 -11.72 -22.46
CA VAL A 377 6.16 -10.34 -22.17
C VAL A 377 5.60 -9.34 -23.18
N TYR A 378 5.60 -9.70 -24.48
CA TYR A 378 5.10 -8.81 -25.52
C TYR A 378 3.59 -8.48 -25.37
N VAL A 379 2.78 -9.38 -24.76
CA VAL A 379 1.37 -9.10 -24.48
C VAL A 379 1.26 -8.03 -23.39
N ARG A 380 2.04 -8.15 -22.31
CA ARG A 380 2.11 -7.15 -21.25
C ARG A 380 2.57 -5.80 -21.80
N GLN A 381 3.57 -5.79 -22.67
CA GLN A 381 4.06 -4.59 -23.37
C GLN A 381 2.99 -3.99 -24.29
N ALA A 382 2.27 -4.82 -25.04
CA ALA A 382 1.18 -4.35 -25.90
C ALA A 382 0.08 -3.65 -25.09
N ILE A 383 -0.32 -4.21 -23.94
CA ILE A 383 -1.31 -3.59 -23.05
C ILE A 383 -0.75 -2.29 -22.43
N SER A 384 0.53 -2.26 -22.05
CA SER A 384 1.16 -1.04 -21.53
C SER A 384 1.14 0.12 -22.55
N TYR A 385 1.27 -0.15 -23.86
CA TYR A 385 1.09 0.88 -24.90
C TYR A 385 -0.34 1.42 -25.00
N LEU A 386 -1.33 0.81 -24.37
CA LEU A 386 -2.72 1.27 -24.33
C LEU A 386 -3.05 2.08 -23.07
N ILE A 387 -2.09 2.28 -22.17
CA ILE A 387 -2.26 3.04 -20.93
C ILE A 387 -1.72 4.45 -21.12
N ASP A 388 -2.61 5.44 -21.24
CA ASP A 388 -2.24 6.87 -21.33
C ASP A 388 -2.23 7.51 -19.93
N GLN A 389 -1.12 7.29 -19.18
CA GLN A 389 -1.00 7.86 -17.83
C GLN A 389 -1.20 9.38 -17.78
N PRO A 390 -0.63 10.21 -18.68
CA PRO A 390 -0.91 11.64 -18.71
C PRO A 390 -2.38 11.99 -18.87
N ALA A 391 -3.12 11.28 -19.74
CA ALA A 391 -4.56 11.51 -19.90
C ALA A 391 -5.35 11.06 -18.67
N ILE A 392 -4.99 9.93 -18.05
CA ILE A 392 -5.58 9.44 -16.81
C ILE A 392 -5.34 10.44 -15.67
N ILE A 393 -4.11 10.93 -15.48
CA ILE A 393 -3.79 11.96 -14.48
C ILE A 393 -4.67 13.20 -14.65
N LYS A 394 -4.79 13.69 -15.87
CA LYS A 394 -5.62 14.86 -16.16
C LYS A 394 -7.12 14.58 -16.00
N GLY A 395 -7.60 13.46 -16.52
CA GLY A 395 -9.04 13.15 -16.63
C GLY A 395 -9.62 12.54 -15.37
N VAL A 396 -8.93 11.58 -14.76
CA VAL A 396 -9.36 10.83 -13.58
C VAL A 396 -8.91 11.54 -12.31
N TYR A 397 -7.61 11.77 -12.16
CA TYR A 397 -7.02 12.36 -10.94
C TYR A 397 -7.13 13.89 -10.86
N LYS A 398 -7.62 14.57 -11.89
CA LYS A 398 -7.70 16.05 -11.92
C LYS A 398 -6.38 16.75 -11.66
N GLY A 399 -5.25 16.09 -11.97
CA GLY A 399 -3.91 16.56 -11.73
C GLY A 399 -3.30 16.18 -10.39
N ALA A 400 -4.05 15.51 -9.51
CA ALA A 400 -3.59 15.06 -8.20
C ALA A 400 -3.02 13.63 -8.28
N ALA A 401 -2.02 13.44 -9.12
CA ALA A 401 -1.25 12.21 -9.26
C ALA A 401 0.06 12.50 -9.99
N VAL A 402 1.02 11.60 -9.84
CA VAL A 402 2.27 11.59 -10.61
C VAL A 402 2.35 10.34 -11.47
N PRO A 403 3.02 10.39 -12.64
CA PRO A 403 3.22 9.20 -13.43
C PRO A 403 4.19 8.24 -12.72
N ALA A 404 3.88 6.94 -12.72
CA ALA A 404 4.73 5.90 -12.21
C ALA A 404 4.98 4.84 -13.28
N TYR A 405 6.25 4.50 -13.50
CA TYR A 405 6.67 3.55 -14.55
C TYR A 405 7.55 2.43 -14.01
N THR A 406 7.74 2.40 -12.70
CA THR A 406 8.51 1.40 -11.95
C THR A 406 8.01 1.41 -10.50
N GLU A 407 8.33 0.37 -9.73
CA GLU A 407 8.02 0.25 -8.30
C GLU A 407 8.84 1.23 -7.43
N VAL A 408 9.87 1.87 -7.99
CA VAL A 408 10.68 2.84 -7.25
C VAL A 408 10.20 4.26 -7.55
N PRO A 409 9.66 4.99 -6.55
CA PRO A 409 9.01 6.26 -6.77
C PRO A 409 10.00 7.35 -7.20
N THR A 410 9.52 8.26 -8.07
CA THR A 410 10.22 9.48 -8.47
C THR A 410 9.67 10.72 -7.75
N ALA A 411 8.52 10.61 -7.10
CA ALA A 411 7.90 11.63 -6.28
C ALA A 411 7.05 10.97 -5.17
N PRO A 412 7.44 11.06 -3.89
CA PRO A 412 8.71 11.60 -3.40
C PRO A 412 9.91 10.88 -4.00
N PHE A 413 11.02 11.62 -4.23
CA PHE A 413 12.17 11.06 -4.93
C PHE A 413 12.90 10.00 -4.11
N SER A 414 13.04 8.79 -4.66
CA SER A 414 13.93 7.75 -4.13
C SER A 414 15.33 7.86 -4.76
N PRO A 415 16.42 7.83 -3.97
CA PRO A 415 17.78 7.82 -4.51
C PRO A 415 18.10 6.52 -5.29
N TYR A 416 17.26 5.51 -5.15
CA TYR A 416 17.39 4.21 -5.81
C TYR A 416 16.61 4.14 -7.14
N ALA A 417 15.84 5.17 -7.49
CA ALA A 417 15.14 5.21 -8.76
C ALA A 417 16.13 5.09 -9.93
N PRO A 418 15.89 4.20 -10.91
CA PRO A 418 16.71 4.12 -12.09
C PRO A 418 16.60 5.42 -12.91
N ASP A 419 17.61 5.73 -13.72
CA ASP A 419 17.63 6.96 -14.52
C ASP A 419 16.46 7.02 -15.53
N THR A 420 15.88 5.86 -15.86
CA THR A 420 14.71 5.71 -16.74
C THR A 420 13.37 5.86 -16.02
N ALA A 421 13.34 5.88 -14.69
CA ALA A 421 12.09 5.84 -13.90
C ALA A 421 11.11 6.99 -14.22
N GLY A 422 11.61 8.15 -14.64
CA GLY A 422 10.78 9.30 -15.01
C GLY A 422 10.20 9.24 -16.43
N SER A 423 10.42 8.15 -17.18
CA SER A 423 9.98 8.00 -18.57
C SER A 423 9.39 6.62 -18.82
N PRO A 424 8.26 6.51 -19.54
CA PRO A 424 7.68 5.21 -19.86
C PRO A 424 8.55 4.42 -20.82
N ALA A 425 8.83 3.15 -20.52
CA ALA A 425 9.45 2.23 -21.47
C ALA A 425 8.52 1.98 -22.69
N PHE A 426 7.22 2.03 -22.46
CA PHE A 426 6.16 1.82 -23.46
C PHE A 426 5.19 3.01 -23.45
N PRO A 427 5.59 4.16 -24.08
CA PRO A 427 4.73 5.33 -24.12
C PRO A 427 3.45 5.05 -24.91
N TYR A 428 2.31 5.61 -24.47
CA TYR A 428 1.00 5.42 -25.09
C TYR A 428 1.08 5.48 -26.62
N ASN A 429 0.75 4.37 -27.26
CA ASN A 429 0.73 4.20 -28.71
C ASN A 429 -0.10 2.98 -29.13
N PRO A 430 -1.41 3.13 -29.32
CA PRO A 430 -2.27 2.02 -29.72
C PRO A 430 -1.83 1.33 -31.02
N GLY A 431 -1.25 2.09 -31.96
CA GLY A 431 -0.72 1.54 -33.21
C GLY A 431 0.43 0.54 -32.98
N LYS A 432 1.33 0.81 -32.00
CA LYS A 432 2.38 -0.12 -31.62
C LYS A 432 1.81 -1.34 -30.91
N ALA A 433 0.82 -1.20 -30.04
CA ALA A 433 0.15 -2.32 -29.39
C ALA A 433 -0.41 -3.30 -30.42
N VAL A 434 -1.15 -2.79 -31.40
CA VAL A 434 -1.70 -3.59 -32.51
C VAL A 434 -0.58 -4.26 -33.33
N ALA A 435 0.49 -3.50 -33.66
CA ALA A 435 1.59 -4.02 -34.46
C ALA A 435 2.32 -5.17 -33.77
N ILE A 436 2.59 -5.06 -32.46
CA ILE A 436 3.23 -6.13 -31.69
C ILE A 436 2.36 -7.39 -31.67
N LEU A 437 1.06 -7.27 -31.34
CA LEU A 437 0.16 -8.42 -31.33
C LEU A 437 0.10 -9.11 -32.68
N LYS A 438 -0.04 -8.35 -33.77
CA LYS A 438 -0.02 -8.91 -35.14
C LYS A 438 1.31 -9.60 -35.49
N ALA A 439 2.44 -9.04 -35.08
CA ALA A 439 3.75 -9.61 -35.31
C ALA A 439 3.91 -10.99 -34.64
N HIS A 440 3.20 -11.20 -33.51
CA HIS A 440 3.17 -12.45 -32.76
C HIS A 440 1.95 -13.33 -33.07
N GLY A 441 1.41 -13.25 -34.28
CA GLY A 441 0.41 -14.19 -34.78
C GLY A 441 -1.00 -14.01 -34.24
N TRP A 442 -1.35 -12.86 -33.65
CA TRP A 442 -2.71 -12.58 -33.23
C TRP A 442 -3.54 -11.99 -34.37
N ASN A 443 -4.78 -12.45 -34.50
CA ASN A 443 -5.80 -11.81 -35.33
C ASN A 443 -6.40 -10.66 -34.53
N VAL A 444 -5.87 -9.44 -34.73
CA VAL A 444 -6.28 -8.25 -33.99
C VAL A 444 -7.50 -7.62 -34.65
N VAL A 445 -8.61 -7.52 -33.89
CA VAL A 445 -9.91 -7.01 -34.36
C VAL A 445 -10.33 -5.83 -33.46
N PRO A 446 -9.94 -4.58 -33.77
CA PRO A 446 -10.34 -3.39 -33.01
C PRO A 446 -11.87 -3.34 -32.83
N GLY A 447 -12.32 -3.08 -31.58
CA GLY A 447 -13.74 -3.11 -31.19
C GLY A 447 -14.36 -4.52 -31.17
N GLY A 448 -13.69 -5.52 -31.72
CA GLY A 448 -14.12 -6.92 -31.77
C GLY A 448 -13.44 -7.80 -30.72
N LYS A 449 -13.07 -9.02 -31.08
CA LYS A 449 -12.38 -9.98 -30.21
C LYS A 449 -11.06 -10.41 -30.86
N THR A 450 -9.95 -10.03 -30.24
CA THR A 450 -8.61 -10.42 -30.66
C THR A 450 -8.32 -11.83 -30.18
N THR A 451 -7.91 -12.72 -31.12
CA THR A 451 -7.68 -14.13 -30.84
C THR A 451 -6.37 -14.62 -31.44
N CYS A 452 -5.79 -15.65 -30.85
CA CYS A 452 -4.60 -16.31 -31.41
C CYS A 452 -4.93 -16.95 -32.76
N ALA A 453 -4.26 -16.51 -33.82
CA ALA A 453 -4.39 -17.09 -35.16
C ALA A 453 -3.25 -18.06 -35.49
N LYS A 454 -2.09 -17.91 -34.87
CA LYS A 454 -0.90 -18.75 -35.11
C LYS A 454 -0.36 -19.25 -33.75
N PRO A 455 -0.86 -20.40 -33.26
CA PRO A 455 -0.33 -21.04 -32.06
C PRO A 455 1.10 -21.55 -32.28
N GLY A 456 1.92 -21.56 -31.22
CA GLY A 456 3.29 -22.04 -31.25
C GLY A 456 4.28 -21.11 -30.56
N THR A 457 5.57 -21.39 -30.64
CA THR A 457 6.64 -20.71 -29.88
C THR A 457 7.64 -19.94 -30.76
N ALA A 458 7.43 -19.93 -32.09
CA ALA A 458 8.25 -19.10 -32.96
C ALA A 458 7.97 -17.60 -32.77
N ALA A 459 8.86 -16.73 -33.19
CA ALA A 459 8.77 -15.29 -32.97
C ALA A 459 7.49 -14.62 -33.55
N ASN A 460 6.85 -15.27 -34.53
CA ASN A 460 5.61 -14.81 -35.16
C ASN A 460 4.39 -15.63 -34.74
N GLU A 461 4.46 -16.34 -33.62
CA GLU A 461 3.42 -17.19 -33.04
C GLU A 461 3.01 -16.68 -31.65
N CYS A 462 1.79 -17.07 -31.19
CA CYS A 462 1.18 -16.49 -29.99
C CYS A 462 1.91 -16.83 -28.69
N GLY A 463 2.68 -17.89 -28.65
CA GLY A 463 3.42 -18.33 -27.47
C GLY A 463 3.05 -19.74 -27.01
N ALA A 464 3.85 -20.26 -26.08
CA ALA A 464 3.67 -21.60 -25.54
C ALA A 464 2.32 -21.75 -24.83
N GLY A 465 1.63 -22.86 -25.06
CA GLY A 465 0.38 -23.16 -24.36
C GLY A 465 -0.83 -22.33 -24.78
N ILE A 466 -0.75 -21.57 -25.88
CA ILE A 466 -1.86 -20.74 -26.38
C ILE A 466 -2.47 -21.40 -27.63
N PRO A 467 -3.64 -22.04 -27.53
CA PRO A 467 -4.34 -22.64 -28.66
C PRO A 467 -4.82 -21.59 -29.67
N ALA A 468 -5.10 -22.04 -30.90
CA ALA A 468 -5.79 -21.21 -31.88
C ALA A 468 -7.19 -20.81 -31.38
N GLY A 469 -7.54 -19.55 -31.54
CA GLY A 469 -8.83 -19.03 -31.10
C GLY A 469 -8.84 -18.52 -29.63
N THR A 470 -7.80 -18.80 -28.84
CA THR A 470 -7.67 -18.24 -27.48
C THR A 470 -7.73 -16.70 -27.54
N PRO A 471 -8.62 -16.05 -26.77
CA PRO A 471 -8.72 -14.58 -26.76
C PRO A 471 -7.67 -13.94 -25.85
N ILE A 472 -7.43 -12.66 -26.04
CA ILE A 472 -6.87 -11.82 -24.96
C ILE A 472 -8.07 -11.27 -24.19
N ALA A 473 -8.39 -11.92 -23.07
CA ALA A 473 -9.55 -11.59 -22.24
C ALA A 473 -9.26 -11.90 -20.77
N PHE A 474 -9.74 -11.04 -19.86
CA PHE A 474 -9.57 -11.25 -18.41
C PHE A 474 -10.54 -10.40 -17.59
N VAL A 475 -10.69 -10.78 -16.31
CA VAL A 475 -11.43 -10.01 -15.31
C VAL A 475 -10.47 -9.03 -14.62
N TRP A 476 -10.85 -7.74 -14.59
CA TRP A 476 -10.15 -6.74 -13.79
C TRP A 476 -11.00 -6.36 -12.58
N ALA A 477 -10.52 -6.73 -11.40
CA ALA A 477 -11.21 -6.49 -10.14
C ALA A 477 -10.79 -5.16 -9.52
N ASN A 478 -11.78 -4.36 -9.13
CA ASN A 478 -11.61 -3.04 -8.51
C ASN A 478 -12.42 -2.92 -7.22
N GLN A 479 -12.10 -1.91 -6.42
CA GLN A 479 -12.95 -1.47 -5.33
C GLN A 479 -14.20 -0.73 -5.87
N PRO A 480 -15.26 -0.57 -5.03
CA PRO A 480 -16.40 0.27 -5.39
C PRO A 480 -15.99 1.72 -5.66
N GLU A 481 -16.55 2.35 -6.69
CA GLU A 481 -16.28 3.75 -7.05
C GLU A 481 -16.47 4.71 -5.86
N SER A 482 -17.45 4.44 -4.99
CA SER A 482 -17.74 5.29 -3.83
C SER A 482 -16.59 5.41 -2.80
N VAL A 483 -15.62 4.49 -2.83
CA VAL A 483 -14.47 4.44 -1.90
C VAL A 483 -13.13 4.35 -2.63
N ALA A 484 -13.11 4.24 -3.94
CA ALA A 484 -11.93 4.17 -4.79
C ALA A 484 -12.25 4.60 -6.23
N THR A 485 -12.78 5.81 -6.37
CA THR A 485 -13.23 6.36 -7.67
C THR A 485 -12.14 6.30 -8.73
N THR A 486 -10.93 6.70 -8.39
CA THR A 486 -9.81 6.74 -9.35
C THR A 486 -9.48 5.36 -9.90
N GLY A 487 -9.35 4.34 -9.06
CA GLY A 487 -9.06 2.98 -9.50
C GLY A 487 -10.18 2.37 -10.37
N ALA A 488 -11.44 2.67 -10.05
CA ALA A 488 -12.56 2.25 -10.88
C ALA A 488 -12.53 2.92 -12.25
N LEU A 489 -12.39 4.26 -12.30
CA LEU A 489 -12.34 5.02 -13.55
C LEU A 489 -11.11 4.70 -14.41
N GLU A 490 -9.94 4.46 -13.80
CA GLU A 490 -8.75 4.02 -14.53
C GLU A 490 -9.01 2.72 -15.29
N SER A 491 -9.57 1.73 -14.61
CA SER A 491 -9.86 0.44 -15.24
C SER A 491 -10.90 0.57 -16.36
N GLU A 492 -11.89 1.48 -16.23
CA GLU A 492 -12.84 1.79 -17.30
C GLU A 492 -12.15 2.40 -18.52
N VAL A 493 -11.26 3.40 -18.29
CA VAL A 493 -10.50 4.05 -19.38
C VAL A 493 -9.62 3.03 -20.10
N VAL A 494 -8.86 2.23 -19.37
CA VAL A 494 -7.97 1.22 -19.96
C VAL A 494 -8.77 0.12 -20.66
N SER A 495 -9.86 -0.36 -20.07
CA SER A 495 -10.73 -1.37 -20.68
C SER A 495 -11.36 -0.88 -21.99
N SER A 496 -11.86 0.35 -22.01
CA SER A 496 -12.43 0.98 -23.19
C SER A 496 -11.38 1.13 -24.31
N GLU A 497 -10.19 1.61 -23.98
CA GLU A 497 -9.10 1.78 -24.95
C GLU A 497 -8.60 0.42 -25.47
N ALA A 498 -8.39 -0.56 -24.60
CA ALA A 498 -7.98 -1.89 -24.97
C ALA A 498 -8.97 -2.58 -25.92
N LYS A 499 -10.26 -2.39 -25.66
CA LYS A 499 -11.34 -2.90 -26.54
C LYS A 499 -11.35 -2.19 -27.88
N SER A 500 -11.38 -0.85 -27.87
CA SER A 500 -11.55 -0.05 -29.08
C SER A 500 -10.34 -0.15 -30.02
N ALA A 501 -9.13 -0.10 -29.49
CA ALA A 501 -7.90 -0.09 -30.28
C ALA A 501 -7.41 -1.49 -30.66
N ALA A 502 -7.51 -2.45 -29.76
CA ALA A 502 -6.88 -3.76 -29.93
C ALA A 502 -7.83 -4.96 -29.79
N GLY A 503 -9.13 -4.77 -29.54
CA GLY A 503 -10.08 -5.86 -29.38
C GLY A 503 -9.78 -6.79 -28.19
N ILE A 504 -9.16 -6.28 -27.16
CA ILE A 504 -8.89 -6.97 -25.89
C ILE A 504 -10.13 -6.86 -25.00
N ASP A 505 -10.60 -7.97 -24.46
CA ASP A 505 -11.80 -8.02 -23.62
C ASP A 505 -11.44 -7.96 -22.13
N ILE A 506 -11.73 -6.83 -21.48
CA ILE A 506 -11.54 -6.64 -20.05
C ILE A 506 -12.91 -6.53 -19.38
N THR A 507 -13.26 -7.50 -18.54
CA THR A 507 -14.49 -7.49 -17.76
C THR A 507 -14.23 -6.88 -16.40
N LEU A 508 -14.89 -5.76 -16.06
CA LEU A 508 -14.71 -5.11 -14.76
C LEU A 508 -15.56 -5.79 -13.69
N GLN A 509 -14.97 -6.01 -12.53
CA GLN A 509 -15.62 -6.63 -11.37
C GLN A 509 -15.36 -5.80 -10.11
N THR A 510 -16.41 -5.55 -9.31
CA THR A 510 -16.31 -4.78 -8.07
C THR A 510 -16.28 -5.67 -6.84
N LYS A 511 -15.29 -5.47 -5.97
CA LYS A 511 -15.12 -6.12 -4.66
C LYS A 511 -14.66 -5.10 -3.63
N THR A 512 -14.95 -5.33 -2.35
CA THR A 512 -14.40 -4.48 -1.28
C THR A 512 -12.89 -4.66 -1.15
N PHE A 513 -12.18 -3.66 -0.65
CA PHE A 513 -10.72 -3.75 -0.42
C PHE A 513 -10.34 -4.99 0.40
N ASN A 514 -11.00 -5.19 1.54
CA ASN A 514 -10.72 -6.36 2.40
C ASN A 514 -10.96 -7.69 1.67
N PHE A 515 -11.94 -7.75 0.75
CA PHE A 515 -12.15 -8.93 -0.07
C PHE A 515 -10.99 -9.17 -1.04
N LEU A 516 -10.53 -8.11 -1.74
CA LEU A 516 -9.43 -8.20 -2.71
C LEU A 516 -8.14 -8.67 -2.03
N VAL A 517 -7.76 -8.06 -0.93
CA VAL A 517 -6.52 -8.43 -0.19
C VAL A 517 -6.58 -9.85 0.37
N SER A 518 -7.76 -10.28 0.83
CA SER A 518 -7.89 -11.60 1.47
C SER A 518 -8.09 -12.74 0.47
N ASN A 519 -8.77 -12.49 -0.66
CA ASN A 519 -9.27 -13.55 -1.53
C ASN A 519 -8.71 -13.51 -2.94
N TYR A 520 -8.27 -12.35 -3.44
CA TYR A 520 -7.57 -12.24 -4.73
C TYR A 520 -6.08 -12.09 -4.47
N ASN A 521 -5.53 -13.13 -3.82
CA ASN A 521 -4.15 -13.20 -3.37
C ASN A 521 -3.70 -14.67 -3.40
N ASP A 522 -2.94 -15.05 -4.40
CA ASP A 522 -2.50 -16.42 -4.62
C ASP A 522 -1.52 -16.94 -3.56
N GLN A 523 -0.97 -16.05 -2.72
CA GLN A 523 -0.15 -16.44 -1.57
C GLN A 523 -1.00 -16.86 -0.35
N ASN A 524 -2.32 -16.62 -0.36
CA ASN A 524 -3.22 -17.07 0.68
C ASN A 524 -3.85 -18.42 0.32
N PRO A 525 -3.48 -19.54 0.98
CA PRO A 525 -4.04 -20.87 0.67
C PRO A 525 -5.57 -20.94 0.80
N ALA A 526 -6.18 -20.13 1.69
CA ALA A 526 -7.64 -20.08 1.85
C ALA A 526 -8.35 -19.42 0.65
N ALA A 527 -7.61 -18.66 -0.14
CA ALA A 527 -8.10 -17.98 -1.34
C ALA A 527 -7.98 -18.82 -2.62
N ALA A 528 -7.38 -20.00 -2.59
CA ALA A 528 -7.13 -20.82 -3.78
C ALA A 528 -8.38 -21.13 -4.63
N LYS A 529 -9.57 -21.11 -4.02
CA LYS A 529 -10.85 -21.28 -4.73
C LYS A 529 -11.20 -20.10 -5.64
N TYR A 530 -10.54 -18.95 -5.48
CA TYR A 530 -10.77 -17.73 -6.24
C TYR A 530 -9.71 -17.46 -7.31
N THR A 531 -8.69 -18.33 -7.45
CA THR A 531 -7.56 -18.12 -8.37
C THR A 531 -7.99 -17.89 -9.82
N ASN A 532 -9.10 -18.47 -10.26
CA ASN A 532 -9.62 -18.29 -11.62
C ASN A 532 -10.78 -17.26 -11.71
N ASP A 533 -11.01 -16.48 -10.65
CA ASP A 533 -12.07 -15.46 -10.63
C ASP A 533 -11.57 -14.06 -11.04
N TRP A 534 -10.27 -13.90 -11.22
CA TRP A 534 -9.63 -12.63 -11.52
C TRP A 534 -8.36 -12.80 -12.34
N GLY A 535 -8.17 -11.98 -13.34
CA GLY A 535 -6.92 -11.88 -14.12
C GLY A 535 -6.07 -10.70 -13.66
N VAL A 536 -6.72 -9.63 -13.17
CA VAL A 536 -6.06 -8.41 -12.68
C VAL A 536 -6.76 -7.92 -11.42
N ASN A 537 -5.96 -7.52 -10.44
CA ASN A 537 -6.42 -6.97 -9.17
C ASN A 537 -5.86 -5.55 -8.99
N ASN A 538 -6.75 -4.56 -8.87
CA ASN A 538 -6.38 -3.19 -8.51
C ASN A 538 -6.92 -2.88 -7.12
N PHE A 539 -6.16 -3.22 -6.09
CA PHE A 539 -6.50 -2.85 -4.72
C PHE A 539 -5.79 -1.58 -4.24
N GLY A 540 -5.10 -0.86 -5.12
CA GLY A 540 -4.48 0.44 -4.82
C GLY A 540 -2.97 0.42 -4.84
N GLY A 541 -2.36 1.34 -4.11
CA GLY A 541 -0.92 1.50 -4.02
C GLY A 541 -0.27 0.48 -3.09
N LEU A 542 0.97 0.17 -3.39
CA LEU A 542 1.89 -0.54 -2.51
C LEU A 542 2.94 0.43 -2.00
N PHE A 543 3.27 0.32 -0.73
CA PHE A 543 4.38 1.06 -0.15
C PHE A 543 5.70 0.51 -0.67
N THR A 544 6.64 1.40 -0.90
CA THR A 544 7.99 1.02 -1.29
C THR A 544 8.88 1.13 -0.06
N ASP A 545 9.64 0.10 0.22
CA ASP A 545 10.67 0.16 1.24
C ASP A 545 11.71 1.22 0.89
N TYR A 546 12.31 1.84 1.91
CA TYR A 546 13.32 2.86 1.64
C TYR A 546 14.51 2.31 0.85
N TYR A 547 14.83 1.03 0.99
CA TYR A 547 15.77 0.29 0.13
C TYR A 547 14.97 -0.69 -0.75
N PRO A 548 14.49 -0.27 -1.93
CA PRO A 548 13.46 -0.96 -2.69
C PRO A 548 14.02 -2.11 -3.53
N THR A 549 14.23 -3.25 -2.93
CA THR A 549 14.74 -4.48 -3.59
C THR A 549 13.65 -5.36 -4.20
N GLY A 550 12.37 -5.01 -4.03
CA GLY A 550 11.24 -5.70 -4.63
C GLY A 550 10.94 -7.11 -4.12
N GLU A 551 11.73 -7.66 -3.20
CA GLU A 551 11.62 -9.06 -2.78
C GLU A 551 10.31 -9.38 -2.06
N GLY A 552 9.70 -8.43 -1.37
CA GLY A 552 8.40 -8.61 -0.72
C GLY A 552 7.27 -8.78 -1.73
N VAL A 553 7.40 -8.16 -2.91
CA VAL A 553 6.34 -8.05 -3.93
C VAL A 553 6.55 -9.01 -5.10
N TRP A 554 7.79 -9.29 -5.50
CA TRP A 554 8.09 -10.06 -6.71
C TRP A 554 8.75 -11.40 -6.46
N ASN A 555 9.30 -11.65 -5.27
CA ASN A 555 9.98 -12.93 -5.00
C ASN A 555 8.96 -14.07 -4.96
N VAL A 556 9.33 -15.21 -5.53
CA VAL A 556 8.48 -16.41 -5.52
C VAL A 556 8.15 -16.82 -4.09
N GLY A 557 6.86 -16.91 -3.77
CA GLY A 557 6.36 -17.21 -2.44
C GLY A 557 6.45 -16.04 -1.44
N GLY A 558 6.79 -14.83 -1.91
CA GLY A 558 6.68 -13.59 -1.13
C GLY A 558 5.23 -13.26 -0.81
N GLY A 559 4.94 -12.80 0.41
CA GLY A 559 3.57 -12.60 0.90
C GLY A 559 2.76 -11.58 0.10
N PHE A 560 3.42 -10.63 -0.54
CA PHE A 560 2.81 -9.63 -1.44
C PHE A 560 3.02 -9.92 -2.92
N ASN A 561 3.63 -11.06 -3.29
CA ASN A 561 3.60 -11.52 -4.68
C ASN A 561 2.20 -12.08 -5.03
N VAL A 562 1.23 -11.21 -4.97
CA VAL A 562 -0.22 -11.50 -4.96
C VAL A 562 -0.65 -12.32 -6.18
N GLY A 563 -0.08 -12.03 -7.34
CA GLY A 563 -0.38 -12.70 -8.60
C GLY A 563 0.55 -13.85 -8.95
N ASP A 564 1.48 -14.21 -8.06
CA ASP A 564 2.46 -15.29 -8.25
C ASP A 564 3.36 -15.09 -9.48
N PHE A 565 3.90 -13.89 -9.63
CA PHE A 565 4.91 -13.61 -10.64
C PHE A 565 6.17 -14.44 -10.39
N ASP A 566 6.69 -15.11 -11.42
CA ASP A 566 7.92 -15.92 -11.37
C ASP A 566 8.75 -15.67 -12.63
N ASP A 567 9.89 -15.00 -12.46
CA ASP A 567 10.87 -14.75 -13.52
C ASP A 567 12.29 -14.96 -12.97
N ALA A 568 13.02 -15.90 -13.57
CA ALA A 568 14.35 -16.29 -13.07
C ALA A 568 15.37 -15.13 -13.07
N THR A 569 15.27 -14.20 -14.03
CA THR A 569 16.15 -13.02 -14.09
C THR A 569 15.78 -12.03 -13.01
N ALA A 570 14.48 -11.76 -12.83
CA ALA A 570 13.99 -10.91 -11.76
C ALA A 570 14.42 -11.45 -10.39
N ASN A 571 14.19 -12.75 -10.13
CA ASN A 571 14.59 -13.42 -8.89
C ASN A 571 16.10 -13.27 -8.62
N LYS A 572 16.93 -13.40 -9.66
CA LYS A 572 18.37 -13.19 -9.53
C LYS A 572 18.73 -11.74 -9.21
N LEU A 573 18.12 -10.76 -9.89
CA LEU A 573 18.39 -9.34 -9.67
C LEU A 573 17.97 -8.90 -8.26
N MET A 574 16.82 -9.36 -7.78
CA MET A 574 16.37 -9.15 -6.40
C MET A 574 17.37 -9.73 -5.39
N ASN A 575 17.80 -10.98 -5.58
CA ASN A 575 18.80 -11.58 -4.72
C ASN A 575 20.13 -10.81 -4.73
N ASP A 576 20.57 -10.34 -5.89
CA ASP A 576 21.80 -9.54 -6.02
C ASP A 576 21.65 -8.20 -5.28
N SER A 577 20.49 -7.54 -5.32
CA SER A 577 20.24 -6.28 -4.61
C SER A 577 20.21 -6.44 -3.09
N VAL A 578 19.66 -7.55 -2.59
CA VAL A 578 19.61 -7.90 -1.16
C VAL A 578 21.00 -8.09 -0.56
N HIS A 579 21.94 -8.64 -1.31
CA HIS A 579 23.30 -8.95 -0.84
C HIS A 579 24.35 -7.91 -1.25
N SER A 580 24.08 -7.09 -2.25
CA SER A 580 25.03 -6.10 -2.77
C SER A 580 25.11 -4.86 -1.87
N GLY A 581 26.32 -4.38 -1.61
CA GLY A 581 26.56 -3.06 -1.01
C GLY A 581 26.36 -1.88 -1.98
N SER A 582 25.79 -2.12 -3.19
CA SER A 582 25.68 -1.12 -4.25
C SER A 582 24.24 -0.82 -4.64
N SER A 583 23.85 0.45 -4.61
CA SER A 583 22.54 0.92 -5.11
C SER A 583 22.32 0.63 -6.61
N SER A 584 23.38 0.33 -7.38
CA SER A 584 23.26 -0.03 -8.78
C SER A 584 22.52 -1.36 -8.99
N ALA A 585 22.57 -2.29 -8.02
CA ALA A 585 21.85 -3.55 -8.09
C ALA A 585 20.33 -3.31 -8.04
N VAL A 586 19.87 -2.44 -7.13
CA VAL A 586 18.45 -2.01 -7.05
C VAL A 586 18.00 -1.33 -8.33
N LYS A 587 18.83 -0.41 -8.87
CA LYS A 587 18.50 0.28 -10.14
C LYS A 587 18.39 -0.67 -11.34
N LEU A 588 19.23 -1.72 -11.37
CA LEU A 588 19.18 -2.73 -12.43
C LEU A 588 17.89 -3.58 -12.33
N GLU A 589 17.52 -3.96 -11.14
CA GLU A 589 16.29 -4.69 -10.87
C GLU A 589 15.07 -3.86 -11.29
N ALA A 590 14.93 -2.64 -10.80
CA ALA A 590 13.83 -1.74 -11.15
C ALA A 590 13.75 -1.44 -12.68
N SER A 591 14.91 -1.30 -13.36
CA SER A 591 14.96 -1.15 -14.82
C SER A 591 14.47 -2.41 -15.55
N TYR A 592 14.77 -3.59 -15.01
CA TYR A 592 14.27 -4.85 -15.55
C TYR A 592 12.75 -4.94 -15.40
N MET A 593 12.21 -4.64 -14.22
CA MET A 593 10.77 -4.66 -13.95
C MET A 593 10.01 -3.66 -14.83
N GLN A 594 10.57 -2.47 -15.06
CA GLN A 594 10.00 -1.47 -15.96
C GLN A 594 9.77 -1.99 -17.38
N THR A 595 10.62 -2.89 -17.86
CA THR A 595 10.56 -3.41 -19.24
C THR A 595 9.86 -4.76 -19.36
N HIS A 596 9.84 -5.57 -18.30
CA HIS A 596 9.22 -6.90 -18.26
C HIS A 596 7.81 -6.89 -17.66
N LEU A 597 7.43 -5.77 -17.00
CA LEU A 597 6.06 -5.47 -16.56
C LEU A 597 5.44 -6.61 -15.75
N PRO A 598 5.93 -6.91 -14.54
CA PRO A 598 5.26 -7.88 -13.65
C PRO A 598 3.83 -7.44 -13.30
N VAL A 599 3.57 -6.15 -13.42
CA VAL A 599 2.28 -5.45 -13.31
C VAL A 599 2.19 -4.40 -14.40
N TRP A 600 1.02 -3.85 -14.63
CA TRP A 600 0.91 -2.57 -15.35
C TRP A 600 0.99 -1.43 -14.33
N PHE A 601 2.08 -0.67 -14.39
CA PHE A 601 2.24 0.52 -13.57
C PHE A 601 1.20 1.56 -13.95
N MET A 602 0.52 2.09 -12.94
CA MET A 602 -0.56 3.08 -13.06
C MET A 602 -0.12 4.39 -12.39
N PRO A 603 -0.75 5.54 -12.69
CA PRO A 603 -0.45 6.78 -12.00
C PRO A 603 -0.48 6.62 -10.48
N ASP A 604 0.51 7.16 -9.79
CA ASP A 604 0.54 7.20 -8.33
C ASP A 604 -0.29 8.40 -7.85
N GLY A 605 -1.47 8.11 -7.29
CA GLY A 605 -2.41 9.11 -6.82
C GLY A 605 -1.97 9.78 -5.53
N ASP A 606 -2.23 11.09 -5.42
CA ASP A 606 -1.98 11.82 -4.19
C ASP A 606 -2.86 11.32 -3.04
N TYR A 607 -2.28 11.13 -1.87
CA TYR A 607 -3.02 11.00 -0.63
C TYR A 607 -3.58 12.37 -0.26
N LEU A 608 -4.89 12.55 -0.47
CA LEU A 608 -5.58 13.80 -0.25
C LEU A 608 -6.34 13.79 1.06
N LEU A 609 -6.20 14.86 1.84
CA LEU A 609 -6.91 15.09 3.09
C LEU A 609 -7.74 16.34 3.02
N ALA A 610 -8.87 16.36 3.74
CA ALA A 610 -9.56 17.60 4.07
C ALA A 610 -9.48 17.82 5.58
N VAL A 611 -8.99 18.98 5.99
CA VAL A 611 -8.80 19.34 7.40
C VAL A 611 -9.60 20.58 7.75
N ASN A 612 -10.38 20.48 8.81
CA ASN A 612 -11.04 21.65 9.43
C ASN A 612 -9.99 22.47 10.18
N THR A 613 -9.41 23.43 9.48
CA THR A 613 -8.34 24.28 10.01
C THR A 613 -8.80 25.28 11.06
N ASN A 614 -10.11 25.41 11.31
CA ASN A 614 -10.63 26.15 12.46
C ASN A 614 -10.45 25.38 13.78
N LYS A 615 -10.35 24.05 13.72
CA LYS A 615 -10.26 23.17 14.89
C LYS A 615 -8.90 22.48 15.02
N VAL A 616 -8.29 22.07 13.91
CA VAL A 616 -7.08 21.23 13.90
C VAL A 616 -5.92 21.97 13.25
N ALA A 617 -4.76 21.78 13.80
CA ALA A 617 -3.48 22.20 13.25
C ALA A 617 -2.41 21.14 13.55
N GLY A 618 -1.22 21.35 13.00
CA GLY A 618 -0.04 20.55 13.26
C GLY A 618 1.22 21.27 12.80
N PRO A 619 2.42 20.79 13.17
CA PRO A 619 3.65 21.30 12.58
C PRO A 619 3.71 20.89 11.09
N PRO A 620 4.48 21.64 10.24
CA PRO A 620 4.57 21.34 8.80
C PRO A 620 5.00 19.92 8.48
N ASP A 621 5.91 19.35 9.25
CA ASP A 621 6.38 17.96 9.15
C ASP A 621 5.34 16.91 9.57
N GLY A 622 4.27 17.31 10.26
CA GLY A 622 3.11 16.48 10.53
C GLY A 622 2.16 16.27 9.34
N TRP A 623 2.40 16.98 8.25
CA TRP A 623 1.58 16.98 7.04
C TRP A 623 2.38 16.63 5.77
N THR A 624 3.40 15.81 5.90
CA THR A 624 4.17 15.33 4.75
C THR A 624 3.50 14.13 4.10
N ALA A 625 3.81 13.84 2.84
CA ALA A 625 3.30 12.67 2.16
C ALA A 625 3.57 11.37 2.94
N MET A 626 4.76 11.26 3.56
CA MET A 626 5.11 10.08 4.36
C MET A 626 4.27 9.94 5.63
N THR A 627 4.05 11.05 6.38
CA THR A 627 3.22 11.02 7.59
C THR A 627 1.73 10.85 7.29
N LEU A 628 1.27 11.33 6.13
CA LEU A 628 -0.11 11.15 5.68
C LEU A 628 -0.40 9.72 5.26
N GLN A 629 0.56 9.06 4.63
CA GLN A 629 0.45 7.68 4.18
C GLN A 629 0.21 6.70 5.33
N GLN A 630 0.84 6.92 6.50
CA GLN A 630 0.70 6.06 7.67
C GLN A 630 -0.15 6.66 8.81
N TRP A 631 -0.61 7.87 8.64
CA TRP A 631 -1.48 8.60 9.58
C TRP A 631 -0.98 8.64 11.01
N PHE A 632 -0.18 9.66 11.30
CA PHE A 632 0.40 9.87 12.61
C PHE A 632 -0.35 10.97 13.39
N PRO A 633 -1.51 10.69 14.02
CA PRO A 633 -2.30 11.72 14.70
C PRO A 633 -1.59 12.37 15.89
N GLN A 634 -0.52 11.78 16.44
CA GLN A 634 0.28 12.41 17.48
C GLN A 634 0.95 13.74 17.06
N TYR A 635 1.04 14.01 15.77
CA TYR A 635 1.53 15.30 15.24
C TYR A 635 0.46 16.39 15.26
N TRP A 636 -0.83 16.04 15.37
CA TRP A 636 -1.93 16.99 15.28
C TRP A 636 -2.29 17.55 16.65
N TYR A 637 -2.93 18.70 16.66
CA TYR A 637 -3.45 19.29 17.88
C TYR A 637 -4.67 20.17 17.62
N THR A 638 -5.48 20.37 18.67
CA THR A 638 -6.61 21.30 18.65
C THR A 638 -6.11 22.74 18.77
N LYS A 639 -6.84 23.68 18.16
CA LYS A 639 -6.58 25.13 18.27
C LYS A 639 -7.30 25.76 19.45
#